data_8c17dc90a0abb8e441d9c979a0eba12b
#
_entry.id   8c17dc90a0abb8e441d9c979a0eba12b
#
_cell.length_a   1.000
_cell.length_b   1.000
_cell.length_c   1.000
_cell.angle_alpha   90.00
_cell.angle_beta   90.00
_cell.angle_gamma   90.00
#
_symmetry.space_group_name_H-M   'P 1'
#
loop_
_entity.id
_entity.type
_entity.pdbx_description
1 polymer ?
#
loop_
_entity_poly.entity_id
_entity_poly.type
_entity_poly.pdbx_seq_one_letter_code
_entity_poly.pdbx_strand_id
1 'polypeptide(L)'
;MVDKILNYRDITMTIASNETTTAAKTVTHILGYPRVGSQRELKFAQERYWRGESDQAQLKQVGKDLRHRHWNDQIKAGLDYVAVGDFAWYDHVLGTSMLLGHIPTRHQQGFPDLDTLFSVARGKAPTGCTCAAADMTKWFNTNYHYIVPEFTAEDSFNVSWQQLFEEVAEAKKAGHNVKPILLGPVSYLWLGKEKQQGFDRLTLLPRLLTAYQQILTKLAALGVEWVQIDEPALALELPREWAASFKLAYQVLHGGPKLLLTTYFDDISHQLAVISQLSVDGLHIDLSAAPAQLTAVAEAIPDHWVLSAGVINGRNVWRADLAEWLTCLQPIKQQLGANLWLASSCSLLHCPLDVDSETDLDADVRQWLAFAKQKCGEITLLAQALDGDQNAIAECAAYSASIKDRLSCERVNNLQVQQRTAAITPQWAERDLPYSERAIQQQHALQLPLLPTTTIGSFPQTTTIRSQRSDFKAGRLTESDYNQALQVHIQEAITRQHRLGLDVLVHGEAERNDMVEYFAEQLEGFVVTQYGWVQSYGSRCVKPAIIVSDIYRAQPMTVEWIRYAQSLTTQLVKGMLTGPVTILGWTFAREDLSREAIANQIALALRDEVTDLQAAGIKIIQIDEPAIREGLPLKQSQWQEYLDWAVKAFKISAAGAAPQTQIHTHMCYSEFNQIIASVAALDADVITIETSRSDMDLLKAFEAFAYPNEIGPGVYDIHSPNIPDVDTITALIDKAATLIPIERLWINPDCGLKTRNWTETEAALTNMVTAAHILREKYHKVNAA
;
A
#
# COMPACT_ATOMS: atom_id res chain seq x y z
N MET A 1 -11.44 19.92 -8.53
CA MET A 1 -11.49 20.31 -7.12
C MET A 1 -11.77 21.81 -6.94
N VAL A 2 -11.33 22.66 -7.87
CA VAL A 2 -11.50 24.12 -7.81
C VAL A 2 -12.97 24.60 -7.91
N ASP A 3 -13.86 23.87 -8.57
CA ASP A 3 -15.24 24.36 -8.85
C ASP A 3 -16.29 24.07 -7.74
N LYS A 4 -15.92 23.41 -6.66
CA LYS A 4 -16.86 23.13 -5.55
C LYS A 4 -16.69 24.03 -4.30
N ILE A 5 -15.71 24.94 -4.30
CA ILE A 5 -15.43 25.85 -3.15
C ILE A 5 -15.82 27.31 -3.45
N LEU A 6 -16.26 27.65 -4.66
CA LEU A 6 -16.46 29.04 -5.12
C LEU A 6 -17.88 29.62 -4.88
N ASN A 7 -18.48 29.40 -3.73
CA ASN A 7 -19.72 30.09 -3.36
C ASN A 7 -19.64 30.97 -2.11
N TYR A 8 -18.45 31.52 -1.81
CA TYR A 8 -18.26 32.52 -0.75
C TYR A 8 -17.56 33.78 -1.27
N ARG A 9 -18.21 34.51 -2.15
CA ARG A 9 -17.92 35.95 -2.38
C ARG A 9 -19.19 36.71 -2.06
N ASP A 10 -19.17 37.38 -0.91
CA ASP A 10 -19.81 38.63 -0.54
C ASP A 10 -20.04 38.71 0.97
N ILE A 11 -18.96 38.95 1.73
CA ILE A 11 -19.08 39.52 3.07
C ILE A 11 -18.05 40.67 3.15
N THR A 12 -18.54 41.88 3.04
CA THR A 12 -17.82 43.11 3.26
C THR A 12 -17.43 43.24 4.73
N MET A 13 -16.11 43.31 5.02
CA MET A 13 -15.56 43.49 6.36
C MET A 13 -15.84 44.92 6.86
N THR A 14 -16.51 45.01 7.99
CA THR A 14 -16.45 46.20 8.86
C THR A 14 -15.35 45.97 9.89
N ILE A 15 -14.25 46.74 9.83
CA ILE A 15 -13.14 46.68 10.78
C ILE A 15 -13.60 47.37 12.06
N ALA A 16 -13.76 46.62 13.16
CA ALA A 16 -13.87 47.16 14.52
C ALA A 16 -12.52 46.98 15.24
N SER A 17 -12.07 48.06 15.83
CA SER A 17 -10.75 48.30 16.45
C SER A 17 -10.56 47.59 17.79
N ASN A 18 -9.41 46.91 17.89
CA ASN A 18 -8.53 46.68 19.05
C ASN A 18 -9.08 46.47 20.47
N GLU A 19 -9.10 45.23 20.86
CA GLU A 19 -8.49 44.81 22.14
C GLU A 19 -7.46 43.69 21.83
N THR A 20 -6.19 43.94 22.22
CA THR A 20 -5.12 42.91 22.16
C THR A 20 -5.36 41.86 23.22
N THR A 21 -6.31 40.97 22.95
CA THR A 21 -6.30 39.64 23.54
C THR A 21 -5.13 38.89 22.93
N THR A 22 -4.13 38.53 23.76
CA THR A 22 -3.09 37.56 23.35
C THR A 22 -3.79 36.35 22.76
N ALA A 23 -3.69 36.17 21.45
CA ALA A 23 -4.34 35.07 20.75
C ALA A 23 -3.85 33.76 21.40
N ALA A 24 -4.78 32.91 21.80
CA ALA A 24 -4.44 31.63 22.42
C ALA A 24 -3.62 30.79 21.43
N LYS A 25 -2.45 30.29 21.85
CA LYS A 25 -1.49 29.57 21.03
C LYS A 25 -2.14 28.32 20.38
N THR A 26 -1.92 28.12 19.09
CA THR A 26 -2.29 26.92 18.37
C THR A 26 -1.30 25.81 18.68
N VAL A 27 -1.78 24.69 19.20
CA VAL A 27 -0.97 23.52 19.57
C VAL A 27 -0.69 22.67 18.33
N THR A 28 0.54 22.17 18.25
CA THR A 28 1.05 21.41 17.10
C THR A 28 1.52 20.01 17.50
N HIS A 29 1.19 19.02 16.67
CA HIS A 29 1.63 17.64 16.85
C HIS A 29 1.58 16.84 15.54
N ILE A 30 2.04 15.59 15.56
CA ILE A 30 1.91 14.61 14.47
C ILE A 30 1.27 13.33 14.98
N LEU A 31 0.78 12.49 14.06
CA LEU A 31 0.12 11.21 14.38
C LEU A 31 1.06 10.00 14.36
N GLY A 32 2.34 10.21 14.20
CA GLY A 32 3.39 9.21 14.12
C GLY A 32 4.46 9.61 13.10
N TYR A 33 5.63 8.98 13.19
CA TYR A 33 6.83 9.36 12.43
C TYR A 33 7.44 8.16 11.70
N PRO A 34 8.15 8.32 10.56
CA PRO A 34 8.85 7.23 9.89
C PRO A 34 9.88 6.58 10.82
N ARG A 35 9.87 5.24 10.91
CA ARG A 35 10.68 4.51 11.90
C ARG A 35 11.89 3.79 11.33
N VAL A 36 11.98 3.64 10.00
CA VAL A 36 13.06 2.87 9.36
C VAL A 36 14.44 3.53 9.39
N GLY A 37 14.48 4.86 9.60
CA GLY A 37 15.69 5.68 9.54
C GLY A 37 16.05 6.09 8.10
N SER A 38 16.85 7.17 7.95
CA SER A 38 17.23 7.74 6.65
C SER A 38 18.01 6.77 5.75
N GLN A 39 18.78 5.84 6.36
CA GLN A 39 19.57 4.82 5.68
C GLN A 39 18.96 3.42 5.86
N ARG A 40 17.71 3.31 6.27
CA ARG A 40 17.05 2.05 6.61
C ARG A 40 17.75 1.28 7.72
N GLU A 41 18.27 1.99 8.73
CA GLU A 41 19.07 1.41 9.80
C GLU A 41 18.29 0.33 10.55
N LEU A 42 16.99 0.54 10.79
CA LEU A 42 16.13 -0.46 11.44
C LEU A 42 16.05 -1.75 10.62
N LYS A 43 15.86 -1.63 9.29
CA LYS A 43 15.82 -2.78 8.38
C LYS A 43 17.07 -3.64 8.52
N PHE A 44 18.24 -3.03 8.38
CA PHE A 44 19.51 -3.77 8.40
C PHE A 44 19.82 -4.34 9.79
N ALA A 45 19.43 -3.64 10.86
CA ALA A 45 19.59 -4.17 12.21
C ALA A 45 18.72 -5.40 12.45
N GLN A 46 17.45 -5.36 12.02
CA GLN A 46 16.53 -6.51 12.11
C GLN A 46 17.03 -7.70 11.31
N GLU A 47 17.47 -7.48 10.07
CA GLU A 47 17.95 -8.57 9.21
C GLU A 47 19.22 -9.22 9.74
N ARG A 48 20.16 -8.44 10.33
CA ARG A 48 21.34 -8.99 11.03
C ARG A 48 20.92 -9.82 12.24
N TYR A 49 19.97 -9.30 13.02
CA TYR A 49 19.45 -10.04 14.16
C TYR A 49 18.81 -11.38 13.75
N TRP A 50 17.98 -11.37 12.71
CA TRP A 50 17.33 -12.59 12.21
C TRP A 50 18.30 -13.63 11.65
N ARG A 51 19.48 -13.20 11.18
CA ARG A 51 20.56 -14.10 10.75
C ARG A 51 21.47 -14.56 11.90
N GLY A 52 21.24 -14.07 13.13
CA GLY A 52 22.09 -14.37 14.29
C GLY A 52 23.44 -13.63 14.27
N GLU A 53 23.58 -12.58 13.48
CA GLU A 53 24.80 -11.75 13.36
C GLU A 53 24.85 -10.65 14.42
N SER A 54 23.77 -10.41 15.15
CA SER A 54 23.67 -9.47 16.28
C SER A 54 22.72 -10.00 17.34
N ASP A 55 22.82 -9.50 18.56
CA ASP A 55 21.95 -9.85 19.68
C ASP A 55 20.78 -8.86 19.86
N GLN A 56 19.85 -9.17 20.78
CA GLN A 56 18.71 -8.31 21.09
C GLN A 56 19.13 -6.95 21.66
N ALA A 57 20.23 -6.87 22.41
CA ALA A 57 20.68 -5.62 23.01
C ALA A 57 21.15 -4.64 21.92
N GLN A 58 21.89 -5.14 20.93
CA GLN A 58 22.33 -4.35 19.77
C GLN A 58 21.14 -3.87 18.92
N LEU A 59 20.15 -4.75 18.68
CA LEU A 59 18.93 -4.36 17.96
C LEU A 59 18.16 -3.29 18.74
N LYS A 60 17.96 -3.46 20.06
CA LYS A 60 17.29 -2.49 20.92
C LYS A 60 18.02 -1.15 20.95
N GLN A 61 19.35 -1.14 20.92
CA GLN A 61 20.15 0.08 20.90
C GLN A 61 19.89 0.88 19.60
N VAL A 62 19.88 0.22 18.44
CA VAL A 62 19.53 0.87 17.15
C VAL A 62 18.14 1.49 17.22
N GLY A 63 17.15 0.76 17.76
CA GLY A 63 15.80 1.30 17.94
C GLY A 63 15.75 2.53 18.85
N LYS A 64 16.53 2.52 19.95
CA LYS A 64 16.66 3.65 20.86
C LYS A 64 17.27 4.87 20.16
N ASP A 65 18.36 4.70 19.43
CA ASP A 65 19.06 5.77 18.72
C ASP A 65 18.15 6.40 17.65
N LEU A 66 17.36 5.57 16.96
CA LEU A 66 16.35 6.03 16.00
C LEU A 66 15.27 6.88 16.67
N ARG A 67 14.66 6.39 17.77
CA ARG A 67 13.62 7.15 18.51
C ARG A 67 14.13 8.51 18.97
N HIS A 68 15.32 8.56 19.58
CA HIS A 68 15.92 9.83 20.01
C HIS A 68 16.12 10.81 18.86
N ARG A 69 16.58 10.32 17.69
CA ARG A 69 16.74 11.15 16.50
C ARG A 69 15.37 11.69 16.03
N HIS A 70 14.36 10.81 15.95
CA HIS A 70 13.03 11.16 15.50
C HIS A 70 12.33 12.16 16.43
N TRP A 71 12.48 12.02 17.74
CA TRP A 71 11.98 13.00 18.70
C TRP A 71 12.69 14.36 18.56
N ASN A 72 14.01 14.35 18.37
CA ASN A 72 14.78 15.55 18.13
C ASN A 72 14.37 16.27 16.84
N ASP A 73 14.02 15.55 15.77
CA ASP A 73 13.51 16.14 14.52
C ASP A 73 12.19 16.87 14.78
N GLN A 74 11.27 16.28 15.52
CA GLN A 74 9.99 16.87 15.91
C GLN A 74 10.18 18.14 16.76
N ILE A 75 11.04 18.10 17.74
CA ILE A 75 11.34 19.27 18.60
C ILE A 75 12.02 20.39 17.82
N LYS A 76 12.99 20.06 16.95
CA LYS A 76 13.66 21.06 16.12
C LYS A 76 12.70 21.73 15.13
N ALA A 77 11.69 21.02 14.68
CA ALA A 77 10.61 21.57 13.87
C ALA A 77 9.67 22.48 14.68
N GLY A 78 9.71 22.45 16.01
CA GLY A 78 8.89 23.31 16.89
C GLY A 78 7.55 22.70 17.29
N LEU A 79 7.35 21.38 17.16
CA LEU A 79 6.12 20.73 17.60
C LEU A 79 5.96 20.79 19.13
N ASP A 80 4.75 21.02 19.61
CA ASP A 80 4.42 21.12 21.03
C ASP A 80 4.39 19.76 21.72
N TYR A 81 3.94 18.72 21.00
CA TYR A 81 3.92 17.32 21.47
C TYR A 81 4.75 16.42 20.58
N VAL A 82 5.55 15.57 21.22
CA VAL A 82 6.31 14.51 20.55
C VAL A 82 5.49 13.23 20.52
N ALA A 83 5.39 12.61 19.35
CA ALA A 83 4.77 11.30 19.16
C ALA A 83 5.65 10.21 19.80
N VAL A 84 5.06 9.37 20.66
CA VAL A 84 5.71 8.27 21.36
C VAL A 84 4.84 7.02 21.29
N GLY A 85 5.44 5.84 21.21
CA GLY A 85 4.70 4.57 21.09
C GLY A 85 4.29 4.22 19.66
N ASP A 86 4.62 5.07 18.69
CA ASP A 86 4.47 4.82 17.26
C ASP A 86 5.61 3.95 16.70
N PHE A 87 6.69 3.74 17.44
CA PHE A 87 7.80 2.89 17.05
C PHE A 87 7.42 1.42 17.18
N ALA A 88 7.47 0.67 16.08
CA ALA A 88 7.19 -0.76 16.07
C ALA A 88 8.32 -1.54 15.39
N TRP A 89 8.67 -2.69 15.95
CA TRP A 89 9.70 -3.58 15.40
C TRP A 89 9.26 -4.27 14.11
N TYR A 90 7.97 -4.50 13.92
CA TYR A 90 7.44 -5.11 12.70
C TYR A 90 6.29 -4.28 12.16
N ASP A 91 5.16 -4.23 12.86
CA ASP A 91 4.03 -3.34 12.62
C ASP A 91 3.36 -2.94 13.96
N HIS A 92 2.55 -1.89 13.94
CA HIS A 92 1.95 -1.33 15.17
C HIS A 92 0.75 -2.15 15.68
N VAL A 93 0.08 -2.93 14.82
CA VAL A 93 -1.02 -3.82 15.26
C VAL A 93 -0.45 -5.00 16.02
N LEU A 94 0.62 -5.62 15.50
CA LEU A 94 1.35 -6.65 16.23
C LEU A 94 1.96 -6.09 17.54
N GLY A 95 2.49 -4.86 17.50
CA GLY A 95 2.94 -4.15 18.71
C GLY A 95 1.83 -4.02 19.75
N THR A 96 0.61 -3.72 19.32
CA THR A 96 -0.59 -3.69 20.19
C THR A 96 -0.94 -5.08 20.73
N SER A 97 -0.88 -6.12 19.89
CA SER A 97 -1.07 -7.51 20.35
C SER A 97 -0.06 -7.89 21.44
N MET A 98 1.22 -7.52 21.25
CA MET A 98 2.26 -7.74 22.26
C MET A 98 1.97 -6.98 23.57
N LEU A 99 1.57 -5.70 23.48
CA LEU A 99 1.20 -4.88 24.64
C LEU A 99 0.07 -5.51 25.45
N LEU A 100 -0.93 -6.05 24.74
CA LEU A 100 -2.11 -6.70 25.33
C LEU A 100 -1.87 -8.15 25.73
N GLY A 101 -0.68 -8.72 25.49
CA GLY A 101 -0.40 -10.14 25.74
C GLY A 101 -1.24 -11.08 24.87
N HIS A 102 -1.80 -10.57 23.79
CA HIS A 102 -2.64 -11.34 22.88
C HIS A 102 -1.79 -12.02 21.81
N ILE A 103 -1.25 -13.19 22.14
CA ILE A 103 -0.32 -13.96 21.32
C ILE A 103 -0.98 -15.30 20.94
N PRO A 104 -1.02 -15.71 19.67
CA PRO A 104 -1.55 -17.01 19.26
C PRO A 104 -0.87 -18.15 20.03
N THR A 105 -1.67 -19.13 20.49
CA THR A 105 -1.21 -20.22 21.38
C THR A 105 0.03 -20.95 20.84
N ARG A 106 0.13 -21.12 19.51
CA ARG A 106 1.30 -21.77 18.88
C ARG A 106 2.62 -21.00 19.04
N HIS A 107 2.56 -19.71 19.42
CA HIS A 107 3.72 -18.85 19.64
C HIS A 107 3.95 -18.49 21.11
N GLN A 108 3.08 -18.96 22.03
CA GLN A 108 3.21 -18.69 23.47
C GLN A 108 4.36 -19.50 24.06
N GLN A 109 5.47 -18.83 24.41
CA GLN A 109 6.64 -19.42 25.03
C GLN A 109 7.15 -18.48 26.15
N GLY A 110 6.48 -18.50 27.29
CA GLY A 110 6.82 -17.63 28.43
C GLY A 110 6.34 -16.18 28.26
N PHE A 111 7.13 -15.22 28.79
CA PHE A 111 6.79 -13.80 28.62
C PHE A 111 7.11 -13.34 27.19
N PRO A 112 6.22 -12.54 26.56
CA PRO A 112 6.45 -12.04 25.24
C PRO A 112 7.74 -11.19 25.15
N ASP A 113 8.57 -11.49 24.17
CA ASP A 113 9.80 -10.77 23.86
C ASP A 113 9.93 -10.50 22.34
N LEU A 114 11.07 -9.97 21.88
CA LEU A 114 11.31 -9.72 20.46
C LEU A 114 11.26 -10.99 19.60
N ASP A 115 11.72 -12.13 20.15
CA ASP A 115 11.66 -13.38 19.42
C ASP A 115 10.24 -13.91 19.28
N THR A 116 9.40 -13.73 20.31
CA THR A 116 7.95 -13.98 20.22
C THR A 116 7.32 -13.13 19.14
N LEU A 117 7.59 -11.81 19.10
CA LEU A 117 7.10 -10.89 18.07
C LEU A 117 7.48 -11.35 16.66
N PHE A 118 8.76 -11.67 16.44
CA PHE A 118 9.23 -12.11 15.13
C PHE A 118 8.76 -13.53 14.78
N SER A 119 8.55 -14.41 15.76
CA SER A 119 7.94 -15.73 15.52
C SER A 119 6.49 -15.59 15.04
N VAL A 120 5.68 -14.73 15.65
CA VAL A 120 4.31 -14.45 15.18
C VAL A 120 4.31 -13.90 13.77
N ALA A 121 5.18 -12.92 13.47
CA ALA A 121 5.22 -12.25 12.18
C ALA A 121 5.78 -13.09 11.04
N ARG A 122 6.76 -13.96 11.30
CA ARG A 122 7.58 -14.62 10.29
C ARG A 122 7.57 -16.16 10.38
N GLY A 123 6.94 -16.71 11.41
CA GLY A 123 7.00 -18.14 11.72
C GLY A 123 8.37 -18.61 12.23
N LYS A 124 9.34 -17.70 12.35
CA LYS A 124 10.72 -18.01 12.78
C LYS A 124 11.39 -16.79 13.43
N ALA A 125 12.10 -17.01 14.53
CA ALA A 125 12.98 -16.06 15.19
C ALA A 125 14.37 -16.71 15.45
N PRO A 126 15.39 -15.95 15.87
CA PRO A 126 16.71 -16.52 16.24
C PRO A 126 16.61 -17.57 17.34
N THR A 127 15.71 -17.41 18.31
CA THR A 127 15.42 -18.39 19.36
C THR A 127 13.95 -18.81 19.28
N GLY A 128 13.61 -19.96 19.83
CA GLY A 128 12.26 -20.48 19.84
C GLY A 128 11.96 -21.54 18.78
N CYS A 129 10.70 -21.95 18.69
CA CYS A 129 10.26 -22.94 17.69
C CYS A 129 9.95 -22.30 16.34
N THR A 130 9.99 -23.10 15.29
CA THR A 130 9.46 -22.72 13.97
C THR A 130 7.99 -23.13 13.92
N CYS A 131 7.09 -22.14 13.83
CA CYS A 131 5.64 -22.33 13.77
C CYS A 131 5.08 -21.58 12.55
N ALA A 132 3.83 -21.85 12.16
CA ALA A 132 3.20 -21.08 11.09
C ALA A 132 3.04 -19.61 11.52
N ALA A 133 3.49 -18.68 10.67
CA ALA A 133 3.27 -17.25 10.86
C ALA A 133 1.77 -16.93 10.90
N ALA A 134 1.41 -15.81 11.51
CA ALA A 134 0.07 -15.26 11.41
C ALA A 134 -0.16 -14.63 10.02
N ASP A 135 -1.43 -14.47 9.65
CA ASP A 135 -1.82 -13.82 8.39
C ASP A 135 -1.35 -12.36 8.38
N MET A 136 -1.08 -11.84 7.19
CA MET A 136 -0.73 -10.44 6.98
C MET A 136 -1.68 -9.83 5.96
N THR A 137 -2.13 -8.59 6.21
CA THR A 137 -2.97 -7.86 5.27
C THR A 137 -2.62 -6.37 5.27
N LYS A 138 -3.20 -5.61 4.36
CA LYS A 138 -2.97 -4.17 4.25
C LYS A 138 -3.62 -3.38 5.37
N TRP A 139 -2.93 -2.32 5.78
CA TRP A 139 -3.44 -1.28 6.65
C TRP A 139 -4.35 -0.35 5.83
N PHE A 140 -5.65 -0.62 5.87
CA PHE A 140 -6.66 0.07 5.08
C PHE A 140 -6.29 0.11 3.57
N ASN A 141 -6.45 1.25 2.93
CA ASN A 141 -6.09 1.47 1.53
C ASN A 141 -4.65 2.02 1.35
N THR A 142 -3.71 1.61 2.21
CA THR A 142 -2.29 2.00 2.14
C THR A 142 -1.41 0.85 1.65
N ASN A 143 -0.13 1.14 1.34
CA ASN A 143 0.87 0.12 1.05
C ASN A 143 1.57 -0.44 2.30
N TYR A 144 1.17 0.01 3.49
CA TYR A 144 1.62 -0.55 4.75
C TYR A 144 0.79 -1.79 5.10
N HIS A 145 1.44 -2.80 5.68
CA HIS A 145 0.80 -4.06 6.07
C HIS A 145 0.97 -4.32 7.55
N TYR A 146 0.05 -5.09 8.11
CA TYR A 146 0.08 -5.50 9.50
C TYR A 146 -0.22 -7.00 9.65
N ILE A 147 0.25 -7.57 10.75
CA ILE A 147 -0.04 -8.94 11.17
C ILE A 147 -1.43 -8.98 11.79
N VAL A 148 -2.29 -9.83 11.22
CA VAL A 148 -3.70 -9.93 11.60
C VAL A 148 -3.85 -10.59 12.97
N PRO A 149 -4.47 -9.94 13.97
CA PRO A 149 -4.80 -10.58 15.25
C PRO A 149 -5.76 -11.78 15.05
N GLU A 150 -5.48 -12.88 15.74
CA GLU A 150 -6.28 -14.11 15.66
C GLU A 150 -7.09 -14.29 16.93
N PHE A 151 -8.41 -14.19 16.82
CA PHE A 151 -9.31 -14.23 17.98
C PHE A 151 -10.03 -15.56 18.18
N THR A 152 -10.13 -15.97 19.45
CA THR A 152 -10.95 -17.09 19.94
C THR A 152 -11.83 -16.62 21.09
N ALA A 153 -12.89 -17.37 21.42
CA ALA A 153 -13.81 -17.04 22.52
C ALA A 153 -13.13 -17.01 23.90
N GLU A 154 -12.03 -17.75 24.05
CA GLU A 154 -11.31 -17.89 25.33
C GLU A 154 -10.24 -16.81 25.54
N ASP A 155 -10.01 -15.92 24.57
CA ASP A 155 -8.94 -14.94 24.65
C ASP A 155 -9.11 -14.00 25.84
N SER A 156 -7.98 -13.71 26.46
CA SER A 156 -7.83 -12.75 27.56
C SER A 156 -6.75 -11.75 27.24
N PHE A 157 -6.84 -10.56 27.81
CA PHE A 157 -5.93 -9.46 27.56
C PHE A 157 -5.28 -9.00 28.86
N ASN A 158 -3.95 -8.92 28.86
CA ASN A 158 -3.16 -8.48 30.00
C ASN A 158 -2.02 -7.59 29.53
N VAL A 159 -1.69 -6.54 30.27
CA VAL A 159 -0.57 -5.65 29.92
C VAL A 159 0.75 -6.41 30.13
N SER A 160 1.32 -6.92 29.03
CA SER A 160 2.48 -7.81 29.03
C SER A 160 3.76 -7.14 28.55
N TRP A 161 3.71 -6.41 27.44
CA TRP A 161 4.87 -5.75 26.84
C TRP A 161 5.08 -4.37 27.43
N GLN A 162 6.30 -4.03 27.88
CA GLN A 162 6.57 -2.78 28.59
C GLN A 162 7.08 -1.65 27.69
N GLN A 163 7.34 -1.92 26.42
CA GLN A 163 8.00 -0.99 25.48
C GLN A 163 7.37 0.41 25.49
N LEU A 164 6.04 0.51 25.40
CA LEU A 164 5.33 1.80 25.41
C LEU A 164 5.69 2.65 26.64
N PHE A 165 5.69 2.04 27.82
CA PHE A 165 5.95 2.75 29.08
C PHE A 165 7.43 3.13 29.21
N GLU A 166 8.32 2.27 28.72
CA GLU A 166 9.77 2.54 28.66
C GLU A 166 10.06 3.71 27.73
N GLU A 167 9.45 3.75 26.54
CA GLU A 167 9.58 4.83 25.56
C GLU A 167 9.04 6.16 26.10
N VAL A 168 7.87 6.15 26.76
CA VAL A 168 7.31 7.33 27.42
C VAL A 168 8.24 7.86 28.51
N ALA A 169 8.77 6.97 29.36
CA ALA A 169 9.71 7.36 30.42
C ALA A 169 11.03 7.89 29.84
N GLU A 170 11.51 7.29 28.75
CA GLU A 170 12.73 7.71 28.04
C GLU A 170 12.58 9.12 27.44
N ALA A 171 11.48 9.38 26.73
CA ALA A 171 11.19 10.67 26.12
C ALA A 171 10.99 11.77 27.17
N LYS A 172 10.25 11.49 28.25
CA LYS A 172 10.06 12.44 29.37
C LYS A 172 11.38 12.74 30.08
N LYS A 173 12.25 11.74 30.28
CA LYS A 173 13.59 11.94 30.85
C LYS A 173 14.46 12.83 29.97
N ALA A 174 14.26 12.80 28.65
CA ALA A 174 14.90 13.71 27.71
C ALA A 174 14.29 15.14 27.72
N GLY A 175 13.25 15.39 28.52
CA GLY A 175 12.61 16.70 28.68
C GLY A 175 11.50 16.98 27.65
N HIS A 176 11.04 15.95 26.93
CA HIS A 176 10.01 16.14 25.90
C HIS A 176 8.58 16.13 26.50
N ASN A 177 7.71 16.96 25.93
CA ASN A 177 6.27 16.88 26.15
C ASN A 177 5.72 15.77 25.24
N VAL A 178 5.18 14.71 25.83
CA VAL A 178 4.87 13.45 25.11
C VAL A 178 3.37 13.27 24.88
N LYS A 179 3.02 12.74 23.73
CA LYS A 179 1.68 12.28 23.39
C LYS A 179 1.78 10.81 22.93
N PRO A 180 1.56 9.83 23.83
CA PRO A 180 1.56 8.41 23.46
C PRO A 180 0.45 8.09 22.47
N ILE A 181 0.74 7.14 21.56
CA ILE A 181 -0.15 6.67 20.52
C ILE A 181 -0.54 5.23 20.82
N LEU A 182 -1.85 4.96 20.82
CA LEU A 182 -2.44 3.64 20.98
C LEU A 182 -3.38 3.35 19.82
N LEU A 183 -3.36 2.15 19.29
CA LEU A 183 -4.44 1.66 18.44
C LEU A 183 -5.68 1.47 19.32
N GLY A 184 -6.83 1.98 18.89
CA GLY A 184 -8.06 1.95 19.64
C GLY A 184 -8.66 0.53 19.74
N PRO A 185 -9.39 0.22 20.82
CA PRO A 185 -9.87 -1.13 21.10
C PRO A 185 -10.86 -1.64 20.07
N VAL A 186 -11.71 -0.76 19.52
CA VAL A 186 -12.70 -1.17 18.52
C VAL A 186 -12.01 -1.45 17.17
N SER A 187 -11.11 -0.57 16.74
CA SER A 187 -10.31 -0.82 15.53
C SER A 187 -9.43 -2.06 15.68
N TYR A 188 -8.83 -2.31 16.85
CA TYR A 188 -8.03 -3.52 17.08
C TYR A 188 -8.85 -4.80 16.87
N LEU A 189 -10.07 -4.87 17.44
CA LEU A 189 -10.96 -6.01 17.20
C LEU A 189 -11.38 -6.09 15.73
N TRP A 190 -11.71 -4.95 15.10
CA TRP A 190 -12.12 -4.92 13.70
C TRP A 190 -11.07 -5.52 12.77
N LEU A 191 -9.79 -5.22 12.99
CA LEU A 191 -8.66 -5.64 12.18
C LEU A 191 -8.29 -7.12 12.29
N GLY A 192 -8.83 -7.85 13.28
CA GLY A 192 -8.54 -9.26 13.48
C GLY A 192 -9.53 -10.20 12.81
N LYS A 193 -9.24 -11.49 12.92
CA LYS A 193 -10.05 -12.59 12.36
C LYS A 193 -10.42 -13.60 13.43
N GLU A 194 -11.66 -14.10 13.39
CA GLU A 194 -12.08 -15.26 14.20
C GLU A 194 -11.40 -16.53 13.68
N LYS A 195 -10.79 -17.29 14.59
CA LYS A 195 -10.24 -18.64 14.31
C LYS A 195 -11.18 -19.74 14.80
N GLN A 196 -12.36 -19.39 15.32
CA GLN A 196 -13.36 -20.31 15.82
C GLN A 196 -14.72 -20.05 15.15
N GLN A 197 -15.34 -21.08 14.62
CA GLN A 197 -16.62 -20.97 13.92
C GLN A 197 -17.75 -20.62 14.90
N GLY A 198 -18.62 -19.68 14.50
CA GLY A 198 -19.78 -19.26 15.30
C GLY A 198 -19.45 -18.34 16.48
N PHE A 199 -18.23 -17.82 16.54
CA PHE A 199 -17.77 -16.82 17.51
C PHE A 199 -17.76 -15.43 16.88
N ASP A 200 -18.15 -14.41 17.64
CA ASP A 200 -18.05 -13.00 17.26
C ASP A 200 -17.01 -12.30 18.15
N ARG A 201 -15.93 -11.82 17.55
CA ARG A 201 -14.82 -11.15 18.23
C ARG A 201 -15.24 -9.86 18.96
N LEU A 202 -16.35 -9.22 18.56
CA LEU A 202 -16.85 -8.04 19.26
C LEU A 202 -17.23 -8.34 20.71
N THR A 203 -17.59 -9.59 21.03
CA THR A 203 -17.90 -10.05 22.40
C THR A 203 -16.69 -9.98 23.34
N LEU A 204 -15.47 -9.85 22.82
CA LEU A 204 -14.25 -9.68 23.62
C LEU A 204 -14.05 -8.25 24.12
N LEU A 205 -14.81 -7.27 23.61
CA LEU A 205 -14.62 -5.86 23.94
C LEU A 205 -14.56 -5.58 25.45
N PRO A 206 -15.44 -6.09 26.32
CA PRO A 206 -15.34 -5.81 27.75
C PRO A 206 -14.05 -6.29 28.41
N ARG A 207 -13.52 -7.45 27.99
CA ARG A 207 -12.23 -7.97 28.48
C ARG A 207 -11.07 -7.10 27.99
N LEU A 208 -11.11 -6.68 26.73
CA LEU A 208 -10.12 -5.81 26.11
C LEU A 208 -10.06 -4.44 26.81
N LEU A 209 -11.22 -3.84 27.12
CA LEU A 209 -11.31 -2.54 27.80
C LEU A 209 -10.66 -2.56 29.18
N THR A 210 -10.71 -3.68 29.89
CA THR A 210 -10.02 -3.84 31.19
C THR A 210 -8.51 -3.66 31.04
N ALA A 211 -7.89 -4.20 29.98
CA ALA A 211 -6.48 -4.01 29.71
C ALA A 211 -6.15 -2.57 29.29
N TYR A 212 -7.02 -1.94 28.48
CA TYR A 212 -6.84 -0.53 28.11
C TYR A 212 -6.92 0.41 29.32
N GLN A 213 -7.83 0.18 30.26
CA GLN A 213 -7.87 0.94 31.53
C GLN A 213 -6.56 0.81 32.32
N GLN A 214 -5.96 -0.38 32.37
CA GLN A 214 -4.65 -0.56 32.99
C GLN A 214 -3.56 0.20 32.28
N ILE A 215 -3.56 0.21 30.92
CA ILE A 215 -2.61 0.98 30.12
C ILE A 215 -2.74 2.47 30.43
N LEU A 216 -3.95 3.03 30.37
CA LEU A 216 -4.21 4.44 30.66
C LEU A 216 -3.83 4.82 32.08
N THR A 217 -4.10 3.97 33.07
CA THR A 217 -3.68 4.17 34.47
C THR A 217 -2.16 4.24 34.61
N LYS A 218 -1.43 3.36 33.92
CA LYS A 218 0.04 3.39 33.91
C LYS A 218 0.60 4.64 33.22
N LEU A 219 -0.01 5.09 32.13
CA LEU A 219 0.37 6.32 31.44
C LEU A 219 0.11 7.56 32.31
N ALA A 220 -1.03 7.59 33.02
CA ALA A 220 -1.34 8.63 34.01
C ALA A 220 -0.28 8.69 35.14
N ALA A 221 0.13 7.51 35.66
CA ALA A 221 1.17 7.42 36.70
C ALA A 221 2.55 7.92 36.20
N LEU A 222 2.82 7.84 34.88
CA LEU A 222 3.98 8.45 34.26
C LEU A 222 3.82 9.96 33.99
N GLY A 223 2.66 10.55 34.38
CA GLY A 223 2.38 11.98 34.19
C GLY A 223 2.13 12.37 32.74
N VAL A 224 1.54 11.47 31.94
CA VAL A 224 1.07 11.75 30.59
C VAL A 224 -0.22 12.57 30.67
N GLU A 225 -0.29 13.70 29.96
CA GLU A 225 -1.47 14.56 29.91
C GLU A 225 -2.46 14.10 28.83
N TRP A 226 -1.98 13.86 27.61
CA TRP A 226 -2.79 13.46 26.45
C TRP A 226 -2.34 12.11 25.89
N VAL A 227 -3.32 11.30 25.53
CA VAL A 227 -3.13 10.05 24.79
C VAL A 227 -3.92 10.10 23.49
N GLN A 228 -3.23 9.85 22.38
CA GLN A 228 -3.86 9.64 21.09
C GLN A 228 -4.39 8.21 21.01
N ILE A 229 -5.66 8.03 20.66
CA ILE A 229 -6.26 6.71 20.43
C ILE A 229 -6.75 6.65 18.99
N ASP A 230 -6.09 5.84 18.18
CA ASP A 230 -6.36 5.68 16.75
C ASP A 230 -7.53 4.75 16.49
N GLU A 231 -8.64 5.29 16.03
CA GLU A 231 -9.85 4.54 15.63
C GLU A 231 -10.17 4.76 14.14
N PRO A 232 -9.27 4.35 13.24
CA PRO A 232 -9.49 4.53 11.80
C PRO A 232 -10.70 3.74 11.26
N ALA A 233 -11.18 2.73 11.98
CA ALA A 233 -12.41 2.03 11.63
C ALA A 233 -13.63 2.96 11.56
N LEU A 234 -13.61 4.12 12.26
CA LEU A 234 -14.69 5.13 12.18
C LEU A 234 -14.82 5.76 10.77
N ALA A 235 -13.79 5.67 9.92
CA ALA A 235 -13.88 6.12 8.53
C ALA A 235 -14.59 5.12 7.60
N LEU A 236 -14.90 3.90 8.10
CA LEU A 236 -15.59 2.85 7.34
C LEU A 236 -17.10 2.92 7.49
N GLU A 237 -17.83 2.31 6.56
CA GLU A 237 -19.26 2.02 6.68
C GLU A 237 -19.45 0.77 7.57
N LEU A 238 -19.46 0.98 8.89
CA LEU A 238 -19.50 -0.10 9.86
C LEU A 238 -20.91 -0.68 10.04
N PRO A 239 -21.05 -1.99 10.32
CA PRO A 239 -22.28 -2.57 10.83
C PRO A 239 -22.74 -1.86 12.11
N ARG A 240 -24.06 -1.82 12.33
CA ARG A 240 -24.68 -1.05 13.43
C ARG A 240 -24.14 -1.41 14.83
N GLU A 241 -23.92 -2.69 15.09
CA GLU A 241 -23.37 -3.20 16.34
C GLU A 241 -21.93 -2.72 16.59
N TRP A 242 -21.11 -2.65 15.53
CA TRP A 242 -19.75 -2.12 15.59
C TRP A 242 -19.75 -0.61 15.85
N ALA A 243 -20.61 0.14 15.15
CA ALA A 243 -20.74 1.58 15.39
C ALA A 243 -21.22 1.89 16.83
N ALA A 244 -22.14 1.09 17.37
CA ALA A 244 -22.62 1.24 18.75
C ALA A 244 -21.55 0.91 19.80
N SER A 245 -20.59 0.04 19.49
CA SER A 245 -19.56 -0.41 20.43
C SER A 245 -18.60 0.71 20.88
N PHE A 246 -18.40 1.74 20.05
CA PHE A 246 -17.60 2.91 20.42
C PHE A 246 -18.15 3.62 21.65
N LYS A 247 -19.48 3.78 21.75
CA LYS A 247 -20.07 4.42 22.92
C LYS A 247 -19.77 3.64 24.22
N LEU A 248 -19.88 2.31 24.17
CA LEU A 248 -19.53 1.46 25.32
C LEU A 248 -18.04 1.59 25.66
N ALA A 249 -17.16 1.53 24.65
CA ALA A 249 -15.71 1.60 24.85
C ALA A 249 -15.30 2.90 25.54
N TYR A 250 -15.75 4.03 25.02
CA TYR A 250 -15.27 5.34 25.51
C TYR A 250 -15.97 5.79 26.80
N GLN A 251 -17.13 5.23 27.15
CA GLN A 251 -17.70 5.37 28.50
C GLN A 251 -16.82 4.71 29.58
N VAL A 252 -16.14 3.61 29.23
CA VAL A 252 -15.26 2.87 30.15
C VAL A 252 -13.89 3.52 30.26
N LEU A 253 -13.33 4.04 29.14
CA LEU A 253 -11.94 4.51 29.05
C LEU A 253 -11.71 5.91 29.61
N HIS A 254 -12.77 6.70 29.89
CA HIS A 254 -12.59 8.05 30.41
C HIS A 254 -12.10 8.06 31.88
N GLY A 255 -11.53 9.19 32.32
CA GLY A 255 -11.12 9.39 33.72
C GLY A 255 -9.64 9.16 34.02
N GLY A 256 -8.83 8.97 32.98
CA GLY A 256 -7.36 8.96 33.03
C GLY A 256 -6.74 10.19 32.39
N PRO A 257 -5.69 10.04 31.55
CA PRO A 257 -5.21 11.10 30.69
C PRO A 257 -6.30 11.59 29.73
N LYS A 258 -6.20 12.81 29.23
CA LYS A 258 -7.08 13.31 28.17
C LYS A 258 -6.94 12.44 26.91
N LEU A 259 -8.06 12.13 26.28
CA LEU A 259 -8.12 11.25 25.10
C LEU A 259 -8.35 12.06 23.83
N LEU A 260 -7.41 12.00 22.90
CA LEU A 260 -7.58 12.47 21.53
C LEU A 260 -8.04 11.29 20.67
N LEU A 261 -9.34 11.20 20.40
CA LEU A 261 -9.88 10.25 19.44
C LEU A 261 -9.36 10.61 18.03
N THR A 262 -8.69 9.69 17.37
CA THR A 262 -7.99 9.99 16.14
C THR A 262 -8.54 9.15 15.00
N THR A 263 -9.02 9.83 13.95
CA THR A 263 -9.55 9.21 12.72
C THR A 263 -8.76 9.72 11.52
N TYR A 264 -8.61 8.89 10.49
CA TYR A 264 -7.89 9.29 9.28
C TYR A 264 -8.28 8.46 8.08
N PHE A 265 -7.79 8.88 6.91
CA PHE A 265 -7.90 8.28 5.56
C PHE A 265 -9.19 8.60 4.82
N ASP A 266 -10.28 9.04 5.47
CA ASP A 266 -11.53 9.41 4.81
C ASP A 266 -12.40 10.32 5.70
N ASP A 267 -13.56 10.72 5.19
CA ASP A 267 -14.61 11.47 5.85
C ASP A 267 -15.35 10.64 6.90
N ILE A 268 -15.59 11.24 8.07
CA ILE A 268 -16.32 10.64 9.19
C ILE A 268 -17.71 11.25 9.43
N SER A 269 -18.20 12.10 8.53
CA SER A 269 -19.49 12.82 8.71
C SER A 269 -20.67 11.88 8.97
N HIS A 270 -20.64 10.67 8.39
CA HIS A 270 -21.65 9.65 8.59
C HIS A 270 -21.68 9.05 10.02
N GLN A 271 -20.61 9.24 10.82
CA GLN A 271 -20.49 8.79 12.21
C GLN A 271 -20.57 9.94 13.22
N LEU A 272 -20.69 11.20 12.81
CA LEU A 272 -20.65 12.36 13.72
C LEU A 272 -21.69 12.27 14.85
N ALA A 273 -22.88 11.75 14.59
CA ALA A 273 -23.92 11.58 15.60
C ALA A 273 -23.51 10.60 16.73
N VAL A 274 -22.65 9.63 16.42
CA VAL A 274 -22.08 8.71 17.41
C VAL A 274 -20.87 9.37 18.08
N ILE A 275 -19.95 9.92 17.30
CA ILE A 275 -18.68 10.48 17.75
C ILE A 275 -18.92 11.60 18.76
N SER A 276 -19.83 12.56 18.49
CA SER A 276 -20.12 13.70 19.37
C SER A 276 -20.68 13.33 20.75
N GLN A 277 -21.06 12.05 20.95
CA GLN A 277 -21.56 11.52 22.22
C GLN A 277 -20.51 10.70 23.00
N LEU A 278 -19.29 10.55 22.46
CA LEU A 278 -18.25 9.78 23.12
C LEU A 278 -17.64 10.58 24.29
N SER A 279 -17.16 9.86 25.29
CA SER A 279 -16.48 10.45 26.45
C SER A 279 -14.98 10.59 26.16
N VAL A 280 -14.64 11.59 25.34
CA VAL A 280 -13.26 11.94 24.96
C VAL A 280 -13.03 13.45 25.13
N ASP A 281 -11.79 13.92 25.05
CA ASP A 281 -11.42 15.32 25.25
C ASP A 281 -11.07 16.04 23.93
N GLY A 282 -10.97 15.30 22.84
CA GLY A 282 -10.70 15.86 21.53
C GLY A 282 -10.90 14.86 20.40
N LEU A 283 -11.01 15.39 19.20
CA LEU A 283 -11.19 14.64 17.95
C LEU A 283 -10.16 15.11 16.92
N HIS A 284 -9.47 14.18 16.31
CA HIS A 284 -8.64 14.43 15.12
C HIS A 284 -9.36 13.96 13.86
N ILE A 285 -9.31 14.76 12.79
CA ILE A 285 -9.88 14.47 11.48
C ILE A 285 -8.87 14.67 10.34
N ASP A 286 -8.96 13.84 9.30
CA ASP A 286 -8.13 13.94 8.09
C ASP A 286 -8.76 14.94 7.10
N LEU A 287 -8.18 16.12 7.02
CA LEU A 287 -8.62 17.17 6.09
C LEU A 287 -7.91 17.11 4.74
N SER A 288 -6.86 16.32 4.61
CA SER A 288 -6.24 16.07 3.30
C SER A 288 -7.07 15.11 2.47
N ALA A 289 -7.66 14.08 3.09
CA ALA A 289 -8.55 13.14 2.41
C ALA A 289 -9.96 13.73 2.20
N ALA A 290 -10.47 14.48 3.20
CA ALA A 290 -11.84 14.99 3.20
C ALA A 290 -11.93 16.42 3.77
N PRO A 291 -11.48 17.45 3.03
CA PRO A 291 -11.47 18.83 3.53
C PRO A 291 -12.88 19.39 3.80
N ALA A 292 -13.88 18.88 3.10
CA ALA A 292 -15.26 19.37 3.21
C ALA A 292 -15.92 19.08 4.57
N GLN A 293 -15.38 18.16 5.37
CA GLN A 293 -15.93 17.81 6.69
C GLN A 293 -15.62 18.85 7.78
N LEU A 294 -14.67 19.78 7.58
CA LEU A 294 -14.15 20.70 8.60
C LEU A 294 -15.26 21.46 9.32
N THR A 295 -16.10 22.17 8.59
CA THR A 295 -17.17 23.00 9.16
C THR A 295 -18.20 22.16 9.91
N ALA A 296 -18.67 21.08 9.31
CA ALA A 296 -19.66 20.19 9.93
C ALA A 296 -19.15 19.56 11.22
N VAL A 297 -17.86 19.18 11.27
CA VAL A 297 -17.24 18.64 12.48
C VAL A 297 -17.08 19.73 13.55
N ALA A 298 -16.58 20.92 13.19
CA ALA A 298 -16.40 22.03 14.13
C ALA A 298 -17.72 22.50 14.77
N GLU A 299 -18.85 22.36 14.08
CA GLU A 299 -20.18 22.66 14.58
C GLU A 299 -20.78 21.52 15.45
N ALA A 300 -20.38 20.27 15.19
CA ALA A 300 -20.99 19.08 15.82
C ALA A 300 -20.30 18.65 17.13
N ILE A 301 -19.02 18.99 17.32
CA ILE A 301 -18.26 18.58 18.51
C ILE A 301 -18.62 19.46 19.71
N PRO A 302 -18.55 18.96 20.95
CA PRO A 302 -18.72 19.75 22.16
C PRO A 302 -17.69 20.89 22.28
N ASP A 303 -18.09 22.06 22.74
CA ASP A 303 -17.27 23.28 22.86
C ASP A 303 -15.96 23.10 23.66
N HIS A 304 -15.95 22.14 24.59
CA HIS A 304 -14.79 21.85 25.43
C HIS A 304 -13.79 20.87 24.79
N TRP A 305 -14.14 20.27 23.65
CA TRP A 305 -13.22 19.38 22.96
C TRP A 305 -12.15 20.14 22.18
N VAL A 306 -11.02 19.49 22.06
CA VAL A 306 -10.00 19.90 21.08
C VAL A 306 -10.37 19.35 19.70
N LEU A 307 -10.35 20.22 18.67
CA LEU A 307 -10.35 19.80 17.27
C LEU A 307 -8.91 19.79 16.76
N SER A 308 -8.39 18.62 16.50
CA SER A 308 -7.10 18.45 15.83
C SER A 308 -7.30 18.36 14.31
N ALA A 309 -6.93 19.39 13.60
CA ALA A 309 -7.07 19.52 12.16
C ALA A 309 -5.87 18.91 11.44
N GLY A 310 -6.08 17.78 10.78
CA GLY A 310 -5.08 17.06 10.00
C GLY A 310 -4.92 17.65 8.60
N VAL A 311 -4.27 18.80 8.49
CA VAL A 311 -4.16 19.59 7.25
C VAL A 311 -2.92 19.27 6.40
N ILE A 312 -1.90 18.65 6.99
CA ILE A 312 -0.66 18.32 6.29
C ILE A 312 -0.71 16.86 5.86
N ASN A 313 -0.75 16.60 4.55
CA ASN A 313 -0.93 15.27 3.98
C ASN A 313 0.17 14.30 4.42
N GLY A 314 -0.17 13.31 5.25
CA GLY A 314 0.73 12.28 5.76
C GLY A 314 0.94 11.09 4.81
N ARG A 315 0.27 11.04 3.65
CA ARG A 315 0.32 9.94 2.68
C ARG A 315 0.96 10.30 1.34
N ASN A 316 1.28 11.58 1.13
CA ASN A 316 1.87 12.06 -0.12
C ASN A 316 3.10 12.94 0.18
N VAL A 317 3.86 13.26 -0.84
CA VAL A 317 5.17 13.91 -0.74
C VAL A 317 5.15 15.38 -1.16
N TRP A 318 4.00 15.92 -1.49
CA TRP A 318 3.85 17.31 -1.94
C TRP A 318 3.85 18.28 -0.77
N ARG A 319 4.35 19.50 -1.03
CA ARG A 319 4.16 20.64 -0.13
C ARG A 319 2.68 20.97 0.02
N ALA A 320 2.27 21.34 1.23
CA ALA A 320 0.91 21.82 1.49
C ALA A 320 0.74 23.29 1.07
N ASP A 321 -0.42 23.67 0.53
CA ASP A 321 -0.77 25.08 0.30
C ASP A 321 -1.13 25.75 1.64
N LEU A 322 -0.10 26.27 2.31
CA LEU A 322 -0.25 26.86 3.65
C LEU A 322 -1.08 28.14 3.64
N ALA A 323 -1.06 28.91 2.55
CA ALA A 323 -1.87 30.13 2.44
C ALA A 323 -3.36 29.81 2.28
N GLU A 324 -3.70 28.75 1.54
CA GLU A 324 -5.07 28.25 1.43
C GLU A 324 -5.56 27.74 2.79
N TRP A 325 -4.77 26.89 3.46
CA TRP A 325 -5.11 26.40 4.79
C TRP A 325 -5.23 27.50 5.84
N LEU A 326 -4.38 28.50 5.79
CA LEU A 326 -4.49 29.68 6.68
C LEU A 326 -5.86 30.35 6.49
N THR A 327 -6.29 30.54 5.26
CA THR A 327 -7.59 31.13 4.94
C THR A 327 -8.75 30.26 5.44
N CYS A 328 -8.71 28.96 5.22
CA CYS A 328 -9.74 28.01 5.62
C CYS A 328 -9.86 27.89 7.14
N LEU A 329 -8.73 27.95 7.87
CA LEU A 329 -8.69 27.71 9.31
C LEU A 329 -8.94 28.97 10.15
N GLN A 330 -8.79 30.18 9.61
CA GLN A 330 -9.01 31.43 10.37
C GLN A 330 -10.41 31.52 11.01
N PRO A 331 -11.53 31.23 10.32
CA PRO A 331 -12.84 31.21 10.97
C PRO A 331 -12.95 30.17 12.09
N ILE A 332 -12.37 28.99 11.88
CA ILE A 332 -12.36 27.91 12.88
C ILE A 332 -11.52 28.29 14.10
N LYS A 333 -10.39 28.97 13.89
CA LYS A 333 -9.56 29.51 14.97
C LYS A 333 -10.33 30.55 15.79
N GLN A 334 -11.10 31.41 15.14
CA GLN A 334 -11.94 32.40 15.85
C GLN A 334 -13.03 31.72 16.68
N GLN A 335 -13.60 30.62 16.21
CA GLN A 335 -14.63 29.84 16.91
C GLN A 335 -14.04 29.05 18.08
N LEU A 336 -12.98 28.28 17.87
CA LEU A 336 -12.45 27.29 18.81
C LEU A 336 -11.31 27.82 19.70
N GLY A 337 -10.65 28.94 19.32
CA GLY A 337 -9.54 29.52 20.07
C GLY A 337 -8.37 28.55 20.30
N ALA A 338 -8.09 28.26 21.57
CA ALA A 338 -7.04 27.33 21.99
C ALA A 338 -7.38 25.85 21.71
N ASN A 339 -8.63 25.56 21.46
CA ASN A 339 -9.11 24.21 21.19
C ASN A 339 -8.90 23.78 19.72
N LEU A 340 -8.39 24.66 18.85
CA LEU A 340 -7.91 24.28 17.54
C LEU A 340 -6.45 23.87 17.62
N TRP A 341 -6.16 22.61 17.28
CA TRP A 341 -4.81 22.06 17.15
C TRP A 341 -4.52 21.76 15.67
N LEU A 342 -3.24 21.73 15.28
CA LEU A 342 -2.81 21.36 13.94
C LEU A 342 -1.95 20.10 13.95
N ALA A 343 -2.16 19.26 12.93
CA ALA A 343 -1.43 18.02 12.79
C ALA A 343 -1.24 17.59 11.33
N SER A 344 -0.45 16.49 11.14
CA SER A 344 -0.48 15.70 9.93
C SER A 344 -1.83 14.98 9.81
N SER A 345 -2.30 14.73 8.58
CA SER A 345 -3.62 14.13 8.31
C SER A 345 -3.73 12.68 8.81
N CYS A 346 -2.60 11.98 8.82
CA CYS A 346 -2.40 10.65 9.38
C CYS A 346 -0.94 10.52 9.84
N SER A 347 -0.51 9.33 10.24
CA SER A 347 0.91 9.08 10.55
C SER A 347 1.81 9.39 9.35
N LEU A 348 2.91 10.12 9.59
CA LEU A 348 3.95 10.38 8.59
C LEU A 348 4.75 9.12 8.22
N LEU A 349 4.44 7.97 8.83
CA LEU A 349 4.97 6.64 8.47
C LEU A 349 4.87 6.35 6.95
N HIS A 350 3.87 6.91 6.28
CA HIS A 350 3.61 6.71 4.85
C HIS A 350 4.41 7.66 3.94
N CYS A 351 5.17 8.60 4.52
CA CYS A 351 6.05 9.51 3.80
C CYS A 351 7.52 9.10 3.97
N PRO A 352 8.39 9.41 3.00
CA PRO A 352 9.84 9.37 3.20
C PRO A 352 10.29 10.35 4.30
N LEU A 353 11.51 10.16 4.81
CA LEU A 353 11.95 10.88 6.01
C LEU A 353 12.36 12.33 5.75
N ASP A 354 13.28 12.57 4.80
CA ASP A 354 13.92 13.88 4.62
C ASP A 354 14.24 14.16 3.15
N VAL A 355 13.60 15.17 2.55
CA VAL A 355 13.84 15.56 1.15
C VAL A 355 15.22 16.19 0.93
N ASP A 356 15.86 16.74 1.97
CA ASP A 356 17.20 17.34 1.86
C ASP A 356 18.27 16.29 1.54
N SER A 357 17.98 15.01 1.80
CA SER A 357 18.83 13.88 1.43
C SER A 357 18.82 13.56 -0.07
N GLU A 358 17.83 14.05 -0.81
CA GLU A 358 17.63 13.78 -2.24
C GLU A 358 18.45 14.75 -3.11
N THR A 359 19.79 14.64 -3.05
CA THR A 359 20.69 15.54 -3.75
C THR A 359 20.70 15.36 -5.26
N ASP A 360 20.28 14.20 -5.76
CA ASP A 360 20.26 13.87 -7.18
C ASP A 360 18.97 14.37 -7.89
N LEU A 361 17.97 14.78 -7.13
CA LEU A 361 16.77 15.40 -7.69
C LEU A 361 17.06 16.83 -8.15
N ASP A 362 16.48 17.19 -9.29
CA ASP A 362 16.49 18.58 -9.77
C ASP A 362 16.02 19.54 -8.68
N ALA A 363 16.65 20.70 -8.61
CA ALA A 363 16.34 21.71 -7.59
C ALA A 363 14.87 22.12 -7.61
N ASP A 364 14.27 22.28 -8.78
CA ASP A 364 12.86 22.63 -8.95
C ASP A 364 11.94 21.54 -8.38
N VAL A 365 12.20 20.26 -8.74
CA VAL A 365 11.42 19.13 -8.20
C VAL A 365 11.54 19.07 -6.68
N ARG A 366 12.75 19.20 -6.15
CA ARG A 366 13.00 19.16 -4.71
C ARG A 366 12.24 20.28 -3.96
N GLN A 367 12.11 21.48 -4.57
CA GLN A 367 11.34 22.58 -4.00
C GLN A 367 9.83 22.33 -3.93
N TRP A 368 9.30 21.41 -4.73
CA TRP A 368 7.87 21.04 -4.72
C TRP A 368 7.52 20.01 -3.66
N LEU A 369 8.53 19.36 -3.07
CA LEU A 369 8.36 18.22 -2.17
C LEU A 369 8.52 18.61 -0.69
N ALA A 370 7.79 17.90 0.16
CA ALA A 370 7.91 17.91 1.61
C ALA A 370 7.79 16.46 2.12
N PHE A 371 8.87 15.93 2.71
CA PHE A 371 8.88 14.65 3.39
C PHE A 371 8.58 14.83 4.88
N ALA A 372 8.58 13.76 5.67
CA ALA A 372 8.11 13.80 7.06
C ALA A 372 8.73 14.93 7.90
N LYS A 373 10.03 15.17 7.75
CA LYS A 373 10.74 16.23 8.48
C LYS A 373 10.28 17.63 8.07
N GLN A 374 10.12 17.87 6.75
CA GLN A 374 9.64 19.15 6.24
C GLN A 374 8.16 19.38 6.60
N LYS A 375 7.35 18.32 6.61
CA LYS A 375 5.93 18.38 7.02
C LYS A 375 5.76 18.79 8.48
N CYS A 376 6.66 18.41 9.37
CA CYS A 376 6.68 18.94 10.74
C CYS A 376 6.88 20.47 10.75
N GLY A 377 7.74 21.02 9.88
CA GLY A 377 7.93 22.45 9.70
C GLY A 377 6.69 23.15 9.13
N GLU A 378 5.99 22.52 8.16
CA GLU A 378 4.73 23.05 7.60
C GLU A 378 3.67 23.25 8.70
N ILE A 379 3.51 22.26 9.60
CA ILE A 379 2.55 22.33 10.71
C ILE A 379 2.86 23.54 11.63
N THR A 380 4.11 23.71 12.01
CA THR A 380 4.51 24.77 12.93
C THR A 380 4.45 26.14 12.30
N LEU A 381 4.83 26.27 11.04
CA LEU A 381 4.74 27.52 10.28
C LEU A 381 3.27 27.99 10.15
N LEU A 382 2.37 27.04 9.80
CA LEU A 382 0.94 27.36 9.70
C LEU A 382 0.35 27.76 11.06
N ALA A 383 0.74 27.11 12.15
CA ALA A 383 0.30 27.45 13.50
C ALA A 383 0.72 28.87 13.91
N GLN A 384 1.97 29.22 13.65
CA GLN A 384 2.48 30.58 13.92
C GLN A 384 1.72 31.64 13.10
N ALA A 385 1.43 31.35 11.83
CA ALA A 385 0.65 32.26 10.99
C ALA A 385 -0.80 32.41 11.51
N LEU A 386 -1.46 31.33 11.97
CA LEU A 386 -2.79 31.36 12.59
C LEU A 386 -2.80 32.14 13.90
N ASP A 387 -1.70 32.13 14.66
CA ASP A 387 -1.55 32.87 15.90
C ASP A 387 -1.22 34.35 15.63
N GLY A 388 -1.11 34.76 14.35
CA GLY A 388 -0.98 36.17 13.93
C GLY A 388 0.44 36.66 13.72
N ASP A 389 1.46 35.78 13.68
CA ASP A 389 2.82 36.13 13.32
C ASP A 389 2.91 36.58 11.86
N GLN A 390 3.22 37.87 11.64
CA GLN A 390 3.25 38.46 10.30
C GLN A 390 4.37 37.90 9.43
N ASN A 391 5.50 37.48 10.01
CA ASN A 391 6.57 36.83 9.25
C ASN A 391 6.14 35.44 8.78
N ALA A 392 5.49 34.67 9.66
CA ALA A 392 4.95 33.34 9.31
C ALA A 392 3.86 33.47 8.25
N ILE A 393 2.99 34.49 8.30
CA ILE A 393 1.98 34.73 7.25
C ILE A 393 2.65 35.00 5.89
N ALA A 394 3.68 35.86 5.88
CA ALA A 394 4.43 36.16 4.66
C ALA A 394 5.17 34.91 4.13
N GLU A 395 5.73 34.07 5.01
CA GLU A 395 6.42 32.84 4.66
C GLU A 395 5.43 31.80 4.13
N CYS A 396 4.24 31.63 4.70
CA CYS A 396 3.17 30.78 4.16
C CYS A 396 2.80 31.21 2.73
N ALA A 397 2.67 32.52 2.47
CA ALA A 397 2.36 33.02 1.14
C ALA A 397 3.47 32.72 0.12
N ALA A 398 4.75 32.91 0.52
CA ALA A 398 5.90 32.58 -0.31
C ALA A 398 6.03 31.08 -0.58
N TYR A 399 5.75 30.26 0.45
CA TYR A 399 5.75 28.79 0.35
C TYR A 399 4.70 28.30 -0.66
N SER A 400 3.48 28.83 -0.58
CA SER A 400 2.37 28.52 -1.49
C SER A 400 2.60 29.01 -2.92
N ALA A 401 3.38 30.07 -3.13
CA ALA A 401 3.70 30.56 -4.47
C ALA A 401 4.43 29.49 -5.30
N SER A 402 5.32 28.71 -4.69
CA SER A 402 6.04 27.62 -5.38
C SER A 402 5.12 26.53 -5.93
N ILE A 403 3.96 26.31 -5.31
CA ILE A 403 2.95 25.36 -5.77
C ILE A 403 2.26 25.88 -7.03
N LYS A 404 1.91 27.18 -7.06
CA LYS A 404 1.30 27.81 -8.23
C LYS A 404 2.24 27.84 -9.42
N ASP A 405 3.53 28.11 -9.17
CA ASP A 405 4.57 28.07 -10.20
C ASP A 405 4.70 26.65 -10.79
N ARG A 406 4.68 25.63 -9.95
CA ARG A 406 4.65 24.21 -10.40
C ARG A 406 3.46 23.93 -11.32
N LEU A 407 2.26 24.30 -10.87
CA LEU A 407 1.02 24.00 -11.59
C LEU A 407 0.93 24.69 -12.95
N SER A 408 1.62 25.84 -13.14
CA SER A 408 1.67 26.58 -14.40
C SER A 408 2.89 26.24 -15.27
N CYS A 409 3.85 25.47 -14.77
CA CYS A 409 5.10 25.14 -15.45
C CYS A 409 4.89 24.22 -16.66
N GLU A 410 5.49 24.54 -17.81
CA GLU A 410 5.48 23.69 -19.02
C GLU A 410 6.10 22.31 -18.78
N ARG A 411 7.06 22.21 -17.86
CA ARG A 411 7.64 20.92 -17.46
C ARG A 411 6.60 19.98 -16.86
N VAL A 412 5.62 20.52 -16.14
CA VAL A 412 4.56 19.75 -15.48
C VAL A 412 3.41 19.44 -16.43
N ASN A 413 3.14 20.34 -17.36
CA ASN A 413 2.00 20.31 -18.26
C ASN A 413 2.43 20.06 -19.72
N ASN A 414 2.18 18.85 -20.21
CA ASN A 414 2.43 18.50 -21.60
C ASN A 414 1.14 18.57 -22.42
N LEU A 415 1.00 19.62 -23.22
CA LEU A 415 -0.20 19.87 -24.02
C LEU A 415 -0.56 18.69 -24.95
N GLN A 416 0.43 17.97 -25.49
CA GLN A 416 0.17 16.83 -26.38
C GLN A 416 -0.45 15.67 -25.61
N VAL A 417 0.07 15.40 -24.39
CA VAL A 417 -0.51 14.37 -23.50
C VAL A 417 -1.93 14.74 -23.10
N GLN A 418 -2.15 16.00 -22.70
CA GLN A 418 -3.47 16.48 -22.31
C GLN A 418 -4.48 16.37 -23.45
N GLN A 419 -4.10 16.79 -24.68
CA GLN A 419 -4.95 16.67 -25.86
C GLN A 419 -5.26 15.21 -26.20
N ARG A 420 -4.27 14.33 -26.12
CA ARG A 420 -4.46 12.90 -26.36
C ARG A 420 -5.38 12.26 -25.32
N THR A 421 -5.21 12.61 -24.06
CA THR A 421 -6.08 12.12 -22.96
C THR A 421 -7.51 12.62 -23.13
N ALA A 422 -7.69 13.90 -23.52
CA ALA A 422 -9.00 14.47 -23.77
C ALA A 422 -9.70 13.85 -25.00
N ALA A 423 -8.96 13.27 -25.93
CA ALA A 423 -9.49 12.60 -27.11
C ALA A 423 -9.97 11.16 -26.85
N ILE A 424 -9.83 10.62 -25.62
CA ILE A 424 -10.29 9.29 -25.28
C ILE A 424 -11.83 9.22 -25.39
N THR A 425 -12.29 8.31 -26.24
CA THR A 425 -13.71 7.96 -26.38
C THR A 425 -13.97 6.56 -25.83
N PRO A 426 -15.22 6.13 -25.61
CA PRO A 426 -15.53 4.76 -25.18
C PRO A 426 -14.88 3.66 -26.04
N GLN A 427 -14.77 3.89 -27.35
CA GLN A 427 -14.18 2.96 -28.31
C GLN A 427 -12.71 2.65 -28.04
N TRP A 428 -11.98 3.57 -27.38
CA TRP A 428 -10.59 3.32 -26.99
C TRP A 428 -10.41 2.20 -25.97
N ALA A 429 -11.50 1.87 -25.24
CA ALA A 429 -11.53 0.79 -24.26
C ALA A 429 -12.17 -0.50 -24.83
N GLU A 430 -12.41 -0.59 -26.13
CA GLU A 430 -13.04 -1.75 -26.77
C GLU A 430 -12.03 -2.49 -27.65
N ARG A 431 -11.98 -3.80 -27.53
CA ARG A 431 -11.30 -4.70 -28.46
C ARG A 431 -12.13 -4.86 -29.71
N ASP A 432 -11.49 -5.06 -30.88
CA ASP A 432 -12.19 -5.14 -32.19
C ASP A 432 -13.26 -6.23 -32.25
N LEU A 433 -13.10 -7.32 -31.48
CA LEU A 433 -14.02 -8.44 -31.46
C LEU A 433 -14.34 -8.83 -29.99
N PRO A 434 -15.53 -9.42 -29.73
CA PRO A 434 -15.85 -9.99 -28.43
C PRO A 434 -14.96 -11.22 -28.16
N TYR A 435 -14.78 -11.56 -26.86
CA TYR A 435 -13.91 -12.67 -26.45
C TYR A 435 -14.21 -14.00 -27.18
N SER A 436 -15.49 -14.35 -27.35
CA SER A 436 -15.88 -15.60 -28.02
C SER A 436 -15.33 -15.74 -29.45
N GLU A 437 -15.16 -14.64 -30.16
CA GLU A 437 -14.58 -14.62 -31.51
C GLU A 437 -13.05 -14.49 -31.47
N ARG A 438 -12.50 -13.73 -30.49
CA ARG A 438 -11.04 -13.65 -30.25
C ARG A 438 -10.47 -15.01 -29.88
N ALA A 439 -11.14 -15.76 -28.99
CA ALA A 439 -10.70 -17.07 -28.53
C ALA A 439 -10.48 -18.05 -29.71
N ILE A 440 -11.37 -18.04 -30.71
CA ILE A 440 -11.22 -18.88 -31.92
C ILE A 440 -9.98 -18.48 -32.72
N GLN A 441 -9.77 -17.15 -32.92
CA GLN A 441 -8.59 -16.66 -33.64
C GLN A 441 -7.29 -16.94 -32.88
N GLN A 442 -7.29 -16.80 -31.55
CA GLN A 442 -6.16 -17.08 -30.67
C GLN A 442 -5.83 -18.57 -30.67
N GLN A 443 -6.82 -19.45 -30.56
CA GLN A 443 -6.60 -20.90 -30.65
C GLN A 443 -5.92 -21.28 -31.94
N HIS A 444 -6.37 -20.70 -33.07
CA HIS A 444 -5.76 -20.96 -34.38
C HIS A 444 -4.33 -20.38 -34.49
N ALA A 445 -4.09 -19.19 -33.94
CA ALA A 445 -2.81 -18.52 -34.04
C ALA A 445 -1.73 -19.08 -33.09
N LEU A 446 -2.13 -19.54 -31.90
CA LEU A 446 -1.22 -19.95 -30.83
C LEU A 446 -0.99 -21.45 -30.81
N GLN A 447 -1.98 -22.27 -31.21
CA GLN A 447 -1.94 -23.73 -31.23
C GLN A 447 -1.46 -24.38 -29.92
N LEU A 448 -1.91 -23.81 -28.80
CA LEU A 448 -1.56 -24.27 -27.45
C LEU A 448 -2.26 -25.62 -27.15
N PRO A 449 -1.63 -26.53 -26.38
CA PRO A 449 -2.26 -27.74 -25.93
C PRO A 449 -3.39 -27.48 -24.91
N LEU A 450 -4.20 -28.50 -24.61
CA LEU A 450 -5.09 -28.43 -23.44
C LEU A 450 -4.29 -28.21 -22.17
N LEU A 451 -4.80 -27.39 -21.21
CA LEU A 451 -4.11 -27.06 -19.98
C LEU A 451 -2.70 -26.46 -20.25
N PRO A 452 -2.58 -25.35 -20.95
CA PRO A 452 -1.27 -24.77 -21.26
C PRO A 452 -0.52 -24.43 -19.96
N THR A 453 0.80 -24.66 -19.96
CA THR A 453 1.67 -24.34 -18.83
C THR A 453 2.45 -23.06 -19.06
N THR A 454 2.50 -22.19 -18.05
CA THR A 454 3.27 -20.93 -18.07
C THR A 454 3.71 -20.55 -16.66
N THR A 455 4.48 -19.45 -16.54
CA THR A 455 4.74 -18.76 -15.27
C THR A 455 4.18 -17.35 -15.32
N ILE A 456 4.17 -16.64 -14.17
CA ILE A 456 3.61 -15.28 -14.11
C ILE A 456 4.54 -14.28 -14.78
N GLY A 457 5.87 -14.30 -14.50
CA GLY A 457 6.82 -13.37 -15.14
C GLY A 457 8.24 -13.49 -14.62
N SER A 458 8.44 -13.24 -13.34
CA SER A 458 9.77 -13.19 -12.74
C SER A 458 10.35 -14.58 -12.46
N PHE A 459 11.67 -14.71 -12.64
CA PHE A 459 12.46 -15.85 -12.19
C PHE A 459 13.44 -15.45 -11.07
N PRO A 460 14.16 -16.41 -10.42
CA PRO A 460 15.02 -16.15 -9.28
C PRO A 460 16.02 -15.02 -9.50
N GLN A 461 15.92 -13.97 -8.69
CA GLN A 461 16.86 -12.87 -8.65
C GLN A 461 18.12 -13.27 -7.88
N THR A 462 19.12 -13.82 -8.59
CA THR A 462 20.35 -14.32 -7.98
C THR A 462 21.19 -13.18 -7.37
N THR A 463 22.16 -13.53 -6.52
CA THR A 463 23.15 -12.57 -5.98
C THR A 463 23.89 -11.87 -7.10
N THR A 464 24.21 -12.59 -8.19
CA THR A 464 24.89 -12.04 -9.38
C THR A 464 24.07 -10.94 -10.04
N ILE A 465 22.79 -11.19 -10.32
CA ILE A 465 21.89 -10.17 -10.92
C ILE A 465 21.84 -8.92 -10.05
N ARG A 466 21.69 -9.11 -8.73
CA ARG A 466 21.60 -7.98 -7.78
C ARG A 466 22.91 -7.18 -7.71
N SER A 467 24.05 -7.87 -7.72
CA SER A 467 25.37 -7.21 -7.73
C SER A 467 25.58 -6.42 -9.02
N GLN A 468 25.30 -7.02 -10.18
CA GLN A 468 25.45 -6.35 -11.48
C GLN A 468 24.58 -5.10 -11.59
N ARG A 469 23.31 -5.16 -11.12
CA ARG A 469 22.42 -3.99 -11.04
C ARG A 469 22.97 -2.91 -10.11
N SER A 470 23.50 -3.30 -8.95
CA SER A 470 24.14 -2.38 -8.01
C SER A 470 25.39 -1.73 -8.60
N ASP A 471 26.19 -2.50 -9.33
CA ASP A 471 27.43 -2.03 -9.98
C ASP A 471 27.12 -1.07 -11.13
N PHE A 472 26.07 -1.34 -11.91
CA PHE A 472 25.58 -0.42 -12.94
C PHE A 472 25.07 0.89 -12.33
N LYS A 473 24.17 0.83 -11.32
CA LYS A 473 23.66 2.03 -10.62
C LYS A 473 24.79 2.86 -9.96
N ALA A 474 25.88 2.22 -9.57
CA ALA A 474 27.07 2.89 -9.01
C ALA A 474 28.11 3.33 -10.06
N GLY A 475 27.81 3.18 -11.35
CA GLY A 475 28.72 3.54 -12.45
C GLY A 475 29.96 2.65 -12.57
N ARG A 476 29.96 1.47 -11.94
CA ARG A 476 31.08 0.49 -12.03
C ARG A 476 30.95 -0.44 -13.24
N LEU A 477 29.77 -0.59 -13.80
CA LEU A 477 29.53 -1.26 -15.08
C LEU A 477 29.06 -0.26 -16.11
N THR A 478 29.50 -0.41 -17.36
CA THR A 478 28.94 0.34 -18.48
C THR A 478 27.55 -0.18 -18.81
N GLU A 479 26.73 0.62 -19.47
CA GLU A 479 25.40 0.20 -19.94
C GLU A 479 25.48 -1.02 -20.86
N SER A 480 26.44 -1.02 -21.79
CA SER A 480 26.68 -2.16 -22.69
C SER A 480 27.00 -3.45 -21.95
N ASP A 481 27.88 -3.39 -20.93
CA ASP A 481 28.26 -4.58 -20.15
C ASP A 481 27.08 -5.07 -19.31
N TYR A 482 26.29 -4.14 -18.74
CA TYR A 482 25.10 -4.47 -17.99
C TYR A 482 24.02 -5.12 -18.85
N ASN A 483 23.76 -4.57 -20.04
CA ASN A 483 22.80 -5.13 -20.99
C ASN A 483 23.25 -6.52 -21.49
N GLN A 484 24.52 -6.73 -21.73
CA GLN A 484 25.05 -8.06 -22.07
C GLN A 484 24.86 -9.06 -20.91
N ALA A 485 25.07 -8.62 -19.67
CA ALA A 485 24.82 -9.47 -18.49
C ALA A 485 23.35 -9.84 -18.36
N LEU A 486 22.42 -8.90 -18.60
CA LEU A 486 20.99 -9.18 -18.63
C LEU A 486 20.61 -10.18 -19.73
N GLN A 487 21.16 -10.06 -20.91
CA GLN A 487 20.95 -11.02 -22.01
C GLN A 487 21.36 -12.46 -21.60
N VAL A 488 22.49 -12.62 -20.89
CA VAL A 488 22.92 -13.93 -20.37
C VAL A 488 21.87 -14.51 -19.40
N HIS A 489 21.33 -13.69 -18.49
CA HIS A 489 20.31 -14.15 -17.56
C HIS A 489 18.99 -14.50 -18.24
N ILE A 490 18.58 -13.73 -19.24
CA ILE A 490 17.39 -14.04 -20.06
C ILE A 490 17.60 -15.35 -20.83
N GLN A 491 18.77 -15.56 -21.43
CA GLN A 491 19.11 -16.80 -22.12
C GLN A 491 19.08 -17.98 -21.18
N GLU A 492 19.61 -17.85 -19.95
CA GLU A 492 19.54 -18.90 -18.94
C GLU A 492 18.09 -19.23 -18.58
N ALA A 493 17.24 -18.21 -18.36
CA ALA A 493 15.84 -18.39 -18.03
C ALA A 493 15.07 -19.11 -19.16
N ILE A 494 15.26 -18.72 -20.43
CA ILE A 494 14.62 -19.35 -21.58
C ILE A 494 15.11 -20.80 -21.73
N THR A 495 16.40 -21.06 -21.60
CA THR A 495 16.99 -22.40 -21.71
C THR A 495 16.43 -23.34 -20.64
N ARG A 496 16.29 -22.87 -19.40
CA ARG A 496 15.73 -23.65 -18.28
C ARG A 496 14.25 -23.98 -18.53
N GLN A 497 13.44 -23.00 -18.91
CA GLN A 497 12.03 -23.17 -19.21
C GLN A 497 11.81 -24.16 -20.36
N HIS A 498 12.62 -24.05 -21.43
CA HIS A 498 12.57 -24.99 -22.54
C HIS A 498 12.87 -26.44 -22.11
N ARG A 499 13.93 -26.63 -21.30
CA ARG A 499 14.29 -27.94 -20.73
C ARG A 499 13.18 -28.53 -19.84
N LEU A 500 12.47 -27.67 -19.10
CA LEU A 500 11.36 -28.06 -18.24
C LEU A 500 10.09 -28.39 -19.02
N GLY A 501 9.99 -27.98 -20.30
CA GLY A 501 8.84 -28.29 -21.15
C GLY A 501 7.63 -27.38 -20.94
N LEU A 502 7.83 -26.14 -20.51
CA LEU A 502 6.74 -25.14 -20.43
C LEU A 502 6.22 -24.81 -21.83
N ASP A 503 4.92 -24.61 -21.98
CA ASP A 503 4.29 -24.31 -23.28
C ASP A 503 4.46 -22.84 -23.68
N VAL A 504 4.31 -21.92 -22.73
CA VAL A 504 4.50 -20.46 -22.90
C VAL A 504 5.57 -19.98 -21.96
N LEU A 505 6.63 -19.37 -22.53
CA LEU A 505 7.79 -18.92 -21.78
C LEU A 505 7.69 -17.44 -21.40
N VAL A 506 8.52 -17.01 -20.45
CA VAL A 506 8.71 -15.61 -20.08
C VAL A 506 10.20 -15.27 -20.09
N HIS A 507 10.57 -13.99 -20.28
CA HIS A 507 11.98 -13.59 -20.29
C HIS A 507 12.64 -13.60 -18.90
N GLY A 508 11.85 -13.65 -17.82
CA GLY A 508 12.32 -13.81 -16.43
C GLY A 508 12.58 -12.53 -15.66
N GLU A 509 12.41 -11.37 -16.28
CA GLU A 509 12.48 -10.03 -15.65
C GLU A 509 13.81 -9.72 -14.93
N ALA A 510 14.94 -10.14 -15.51
CA ALA A 510 16.27 -9.91 -14.94
C ALA A 510 16.59 -8.40 -14.78
N GLU A 511 16.06 -7.57 -15.67
CA GLU A 511 16.22 -6.12 -15.70
C GLU A 511 15.47 -5.40 -14.57
N ARG A 512 14.41 -6.02 -14.00
CA ARG A 512 13.49 -5.35 -13.08
C ARG A 512 13.88 -5.58 -11.62
N ASN A 513 14.13 -4.50 -10.89
CA ASN A 513 14.23 -4.54 -9.42
C ASN A 513 12.85 -4.68 -8.79
N ASP A 514 11.94 -3.82 -9.22
CA ASP A 514 10.54 -3.75 -8.82
C ASP A 514 9.67 -3.55 -10.05
N MET A 515 8.43 -4.06 -10.02
CA MET A 515 7.55 -4.03 -11.18
C MET A 515 6.98 -2.63 -11.48
N VAL A 516 7.01 -1.70 -10.53
CA VAL A 516 6.58 -0.31 -10.72
C VAL A 516 7.77 0.62 -10.92
N GLU A 517 8.85 0.47 -10.11
CA GLU A 517 10.07 1.28 -10.25
C GLU A 517 10.63 1.20 -11.69
N TYR A 518 10.66 -0.02 -12.28
CA TYR A 518 11.14 -0.20 -13.67
C TYR A 518 10.35 0.64 -14.68
N PHE A 519 9.01 0.60 -14.63
CA PHE A 519 8.19 1.38 -15.57
C PHE A 519 8.27 2.88 -15.28
N ALA A 520 8.38 3.28 -14.02
CA ALA A 520 8.58 4.68 -13.66
C ALA A 520 9.93 5.24 -14.15
N GLU A 521 10.99 4.39 -14.24
CA GLU A 521 12.28 4.75 -14.82
C GLU A 521 12.23 4.86 -16.37
N GLN A 522 11.21 4.29 -17.03
CA GLN A 522 11.05 4.26 -18.50
C GLN A 522 10.00 5.23 -19.02
N LEU A 523 9.11 5.70 -18.15
CA LEU A 523 8.05 6.65 -18.48
C LEU A 523 8.48 8.07 -18.14
N GLU A 524 8.25 9.00 -19.05
CA GLU A 524 8.36 10.43 -18.72
C GLU A 524 7.25 10.84 -17.76
N GLY A 525 7.53 11.82 -16.93
CA GLY A 525 6.58 12.31 -15.91
C GLY A 525 6.85 11.78 -14.52
N PHE A 526 7.75 10.84 -14.37
CA PHE A 526 8.16 10.28 -13.06
C PHE A 526 9.55 10.78 -12.65
N VAL A 527 9.77 10.80 -11.34
CA VAL A 527 11.11 10.86 -10.74
C VAL A 527 11.26 9.75 -9.71
N VAL A 528 12.47 9.19 -9.64
CA VAL A 528 12.84 8.15 -8.67
C VAL A 528 13.81 8.76 -7.68
N THR A 529 13.50 8.64 -6.38
CA THR A 529 14.32 9.16 -5.29
C THR A 529 15.50 8.23 -4.97
N GLN A 530 16.51 8.74 -4.29
CA GLN A 530 17.63 7.95 -3.76
C GLN A 530 17.29 7.34 -2.39
N TYR A 531 16.72 8.12 -1.50
CA TYR A 531 16.43 7.78 -0.10
C TYR A 531 14.94 7.82 0.27
N GLY A 532 14.05 7.96 -0.71
CA GLY A 532 12.61 8.04 -0.53
C GLY A 532 11.94 6.75 -0.02
N TRP A 533 12.56 6.09 0.96
CA TRP A 533 12.09 4.83 1.50
C TRP A 533 10.90 4.99 2.44
N VAL A 534 9.87 4.19 2.21
CA VAL A 534 8.76 3.99 3.14
C VAL A 534 8.66 2.52 3.55
N GLN A 535 8.20 2.28 4.77
CA GLN A 535 8.04 0.92 5.28
C GLN A 535 6.78 0.30 4.69
N SER A 536 6.90 -0.93 4.20
CA SER A 536 5.74 -1.76 3.80
C SER A 536 5.32 -2.68 4.95
N TYR A 537 6.24 -3.43 5.52
CA TYR A 537 6.05 -4.23 6.74
C TYR A 537 7.42 -4.74 7.25
N GLY A 538 7.57 -4.91 8.55
CA GLY A 538 8.81 -5.45 9.13
C GLY A 538 10.05 -4.75 8.60
N SER A 539 10.99 -5.51 8.00
CA SER A 539 12.17 -4.95 7.34
C SER A 539 11.96 -4.56 5.88
N ARG A 540 10.80 -4.88 5.28
CA ARG A 540 10.52 -4.53 3.89
C ARG A 540 10.23 -3.05 3.75
N CYS A 541 11.07 -2.38 2.97
CA CYS A 541 10.88 -1.00 2.54
C CYS A 541 10.70 -0.97 1.02
N VAL A 542 9.86 -0.06 0.56
CA VAL A 542 9.65 0.29 -0.84
C VAL A 542 10.07 1.73 -1.08
N LYS A 543 10.35 2.07 -2.31
CA LYS A 543 10.73 3.42 -2.73
C LYS A 543 9.83 3.84 -3.88
N PRO A 544 8.60 4.30 -3.58
CA PRO A 544 7.65 4.69 -4.61
C PRO A 544 8.21 5.84 -5.45
N ALA A 545 8.05 5.74 -6.76
CA ALA A 545 8.33 6.85 -7.65
C ALA A 545 7.31 7.98 -7.43
N ILE A 546 7.67 9.19 -7.84
CA ILE A 546 6.82 10.38 -7.71
C ILE A 546 6.39 10.81 -9.10
N ILE A 547 5.09 11.00 -9.33
CA ILE A 547 4.53 11.53 -10.57
C ILE A 547 4.58 13.05 -10.51
N VAL A 548 5.55 13.66 -11.21
CA VAL A 548 5.80 15.10 -11.14
C VAL A 548 5.18 15.89 -12.28
N SER A 549 4.87 15.24 -13.41
CA SER A 549 4.30 15.88 -14.61
C SER A 549 3.32 14.95 -15.34
N ASP A 550 2.78 15.40 -16.47
CA ASP A 550 2.00 14.56 -17.38
C ASP A 550 2.83 13.39 -17.88
N ILE A 551 2.21 12.21 -17.98
CA ILE A 551 2.87 10.94 -18.23
C ILE A 551 2.77 10.55 -19.70
N TYR A 552 3.91 10.19 -20.31
CA TYR A 552 3.98 9.61 -21.65
C TYR A 552 5.16 8.68 -21.80
N ARG A 553 5.13 7.87 -22.83
CA ARG A 553 6.20 6.96 -23.22
C ARG A 553 7.00 7.60 -24.36
N ALA A 554 8.28 7.90 -24.09
CA ALA A 554 9.18 8.45 -25.12
C ALA A 554 9.75 7.37 -26.05
N GLN A 555 9.97 6.15 -25.53
CA GLN A 555 10.57 5.02 -26.22
C GLN A 555 9.92 3.69 -25.80
N PRO A 556 10.05 2.59 -26.58
CA PRO A 556 9.66 1.26 -26.14
C PRO A 556 10.37 0.88 -24.83
N MET A 557 9.62 0.28 -23.91
CA MET A 557 10.10 0.00 -22.54
C MET A 557 10.60 -1.45 -22.38
N THR A 558 9.89 -2.41 -22.99
CA THR A 558 10.12 -3.85 -22.77
C THR A 558 10.40 -4.60 -24.09
N VAL A 559 10.09 -4.00 -25.21
CA VAL A 559 10.12 -4.64 -26.55
C VAL A 559 11.47 -5.28 -26.86
N GLU A 560 12.58 -4.61 -26.54
CA GLU A 560 13.93 -5.13 -26.81
C GLU A 560 14.19 -6.45 -26.08
N TRP A 561 13.87 -6.50 -24.77
CA TRP A 561 14.11 -7.68 -23.94
C TRP A 561 13.24 -8.86 -24.35
N ILE A 562 11.96 -8.61 -24.65
CA ILE A 562 11.02 -9.66 -25.06
C ILE A 562 11.38 -10.17 -26.46
N ARG A 563 11.74 -9.28 -27.39
CA ARG A 563 12.22 -9.66 -28.73
C ARG A 563 13.50 -10.48 -28.65
N TYR A 564 14.43 -10.10 -27.77
CA TYR A 564 15.63 -10.89 -27.55
C TYR A 564 15.28 -12.28 -27.01
N ALA A 565 14.43 -12.37 -25.99
CA ALA A 565 13.96 -13.66 -25.46
C ALA A 565 13.28 -14.53 -26.54
N GLN A 566 12.41 -13.94 -27.37
CA GLN A 566 11.74 -14.65 -28.45
C GLN A 566 12.72 -15.12 -29.53
N SER A 567 13.84 -14.43 -29.76
CA SER A 567 14.86 -14.84 -30.73
C SER A 567 15.64 -16.10 -30.30
N LEU A 568 15.59 -16.45 -29.03
CA LEU A 568 16.27 -17.63 -28.47
C LEU A 568 15.47 -18.93 -28.59
N THR A 569 14.20 -18.85 -29.00
CA THR A 569 13.29 -20.00 -29.02
C THR A 569 12.21 -19.87 -30.09
N THR A 570 11.69 -21.03 -30.57
CA THR A 570 10.53 -21.11 -31.45
C THR A 570 9.20 -21.19 -30.66
N GLN A 571 9.26 -21.42 -29.34
CA GLN A 571 8.09 -21.41 -28.48
C GLN A 571 7.62 -19.97 -28.24
N LEU A 572 6.37 -19.82 -27.82
CA LEU A 572 5.79 -18.50 -27.52
C LEU A 572 6.45 -17.90 -26.27
N VAL A 573 6.90 -16.65 -26.36
CA VAL A 573 7.37 -15.86 -25.23
C VAL A 573 6.34 -14.80 -24.92
N LYS A 574 5.94 -14.71 -23.66
CA LYS A 574 4.93 -13.76 -23.20
C LYS A 574 5.58 -12.41 -22.88
N GLY A 575 5.04 -11.32 -23.44
CA GLY A 575 5.38 -9.94 -23.05
C GLY A 575 4.79 -9.62 -21.69
N MET A 576 5.53 -8.88 -20.84
CA MET A 576 5.17 -8.64 -19.44
C MET A 576 5.11 -7.14 -19.17
N LEU A 577 3.95 -6.63 -18.77
CA LEU A 577 3.69 -5.24 -18.42
C LEU A 577 3.05 -5.13 -17.04
N THR A 578 3.25 -4.01 -16.38
CA THR A 578 2.47 -3.62 -15.20
C THR A 578 1.35 -2.71 -15.63
N GLY A 579 0.15 -2.93 -15.14
CA GLY A 579 -1.04 -2.19 -15.54
C GLY A 579 -1.13 -0.79 -14.95
N PRO A 580 -1.98 0.08 -15.55
CA PRO A 580 -2.03 1.50 -15.21
C PRO A 580 -2.48 1.77 -13.77
N VAL A 581 -3.41 0.97 -13.24
CA VAL A 581 -3.91 1.14 -11.88
C VAL A 581 -2.84 0.77 -10.85
N THR A 582 -2.06 -0.28 -11.14
CA THR A 582 -0.97 -0.72 -10.27
C THR A 582 0.18 0.28 -10.28
N ILE A 583 0.59 0.80 -11.45
CA ILE A 583 1.62 1.85 -11.55
C ILE A 583 1.18 3.07 -10.73
N LEU A 584 -0.05 3.54 -10.91
CA LEU A 584 -0.59 4.66 -10.13
C LEU A 584 -0.70 4.34 -8.64
N GLY A 585 -1.17 3.13 -8.28
CA GLY A 585 -1.44 2.74 -6.89
C GLY A 585 -0.19 2.64 -6.03
N TRP A 586 0.97 2.34 -6.63
CA TRP A 586 2.23 2.16 -5.92
C TRP A 586 3.23 3.30 -6.15
N THR A 587 2.75 4.48 -6.53
CA THR A 587 3.51 5.73 -6.69
C THR A 587 2.91 6.85 -5.85
N PHE A 588 3.68 7.91 -5.64
CA PHE A 588 3.17 9.17 -5.10
C PHE A 588 2.58 9.99 -6.23
N ALA A 589 1.26 10.05 -6.27
CA ALA A 589 0.53 10.72 -7.35
C ALA A 589 0.52 12.25 -7.20
N ARG A 590 0.35 12.94 -8.32
CA ARG A 590 -0.02 14.37 -8.36
C ARG A 590 -1.38 14.55 -7.68
N GLU A 591 -1.58 15.69 -7.02
CA GLU A 591 -2.83 16.02 -6.34
C GLU A 591 -3.72 16.99 -7.14
N ASP A 592 -3.18 17.58 -8.19
CA ASP A 592 -3.88 18.52 -9.07
C ASP A 592 -4.69 17.82 -10.18
N LEU A 593 -4.48 16.52 -10.41
CA LEU A 593 -5.25 15.71 -11.34
C LEU A 593 -6.01 14.60 -10.60
N SER A 594 -7.16 14.21 -11.13
CA SER A 594 -7.88 13.03 -10.63
C SER A 594 -7.09 11.75 -10.91
N ARG A 595 -7.26 10.73 -10.07
CA ARG A 595 -6.64 9.43 -10.27
C ARG A 595 -7.03 8.80 -11.62
N GLU A 596 -8.27 8.98 -12.07
CA GLU A 596 -8.72 8.56 -13.41
C GLU A 596 -7.90 9.24 -14.50
N ALA A 597 -7.69 10.56 -14.42
CA ALA A 597 -6.94 11.29 -15.44
C ALA A 597 -5.48 10.78 -15.53
N ILE A 598 -4.83 10.55 -14.40
CA ILE A 598 -3.47 9.99 -14.35
C ILE A 598 -3.45 8.55 -14.89
N ALA A 599 -4.39 7.71 -14.48
CA ALA A 599 -4.49 6.33 -14.97
C ALA A 599 -4.69 6.27 -16.49
N ASN A 600 -5.46 7.20 -17.06
CA ASN A 600 -5.68 7.30 -18.50
C ASN A 600 -4.38 7.68 -19.25
N GLN A 601 -3.54 8.57 -18.70
CA GLN A 601 -2.23 8.88 -19.28
C GLN A 601 -1.32 7.65 -19.30
N ILE A 602 -1.23 6.92 -18.18
CA ILE A 602 -0.44 5.68 -18.10
C ILE A 602 -1.01 4.62 -19.06
N ALA A 603 -2.32 4.49 -19.14
CA ALA A 603 -2.99 3.53 -20.02
C ALA A 603 -2.66 3.78 -21.52
N LEU A 604 -2.60 5.05 -21.93
CA LEU A 604 -2.21 5.41 -23.31
C LEU A 604 -0.75 5.04 -23.60
N ALA A 605 0.16 5.24 -22.64
CA ALA A 605 1.56 4.85 -22.79
C ALA A 605 1.72 3.32 -22.89
N LEU A 606 0.96 2.57 -22.08
CA LEU A 606 0.94 1.10 -22.14
C LEU A 606 0.27 0.58 -23.41
N ARG A 607 -0.76 1.24 -23.92
CA ARG A 607 -1.37 0.90 -25.21
C ARG A 607 -0.34 0.96 -26.35
N ASP A 608 0.51 1.98 -26.34
CA ASP A 608 1.59 2.09 -27.33
C ASP A 608 2.60 0.94 -27.19
N GLU A 609 2.93 0.55 -25.95
CA GLU A 609 3.82 -0.59 -25.69
C GLU A 609 3.21 -1.91 -26.16
N VAL A 610 1.92 -2.14 -25.93
CA VAL A 610 1.17 -3.31 -26.42
C VAL A 610 1.21 -3.38 -27.95
N THR A 611 1.03 -2.25 -28.63
CA THR A 611 1.09 -2.15 -30.09
C THR A 611 2.48 -2.48 -30.62
N ASP A 612 3.54 -1.97 -29.99
CA ASP A 612 4.92 -2.22 -30.39
C ASP A 612 5.37 -3.67 -30.12
N LEU A 613 4.95 -4.27 -28.98
CA LEU A 613 5.17 -5.69 -28.71
C LEU A 613 4.53 -6.56 -29.78
N GLN A 614 3.29 -6.27 -30.15
CA GLN A 614 2.59 -6.99 -31.22
C GLN A 614 3.30 -6.81 -32.57
N ALA A 615 3.73 -5.59 -32.90
CA ALA A 615 4.49 -5.31 -34.13
C ALA A 615 5.85 -6.04 -34.15
N ALA A 616 6.43 -6.31 -32.98
CA ALA A 616 7.62 -7.14 -32.81
C ALA A 616 7.35 -8.65 -32.91
N GLY A 617 6.10 -9.09 -33.16
CA GLY A 617 5.70 -10.47 -33.34
C GLY A 617 5.31 -11.20 -32.04
N ILE A 618 5.15 -10.51 -30.93
CA ILE A 618 4.74 -11.08 -29.66
C ILE A 618 3.22 -11.33 -29.71
N LYS A 619 2.82 -12.58 -29.48
CA LYS A 619 1.43 -13.03 -29.61
C LYS A 619 0.67 -13.11 -28.28
N ILE A 620 1.37 -13.12 -27.16
CA ILE A 620 0.78 -13.14 -25.81
C ILE A 620 1.39 -12.00 -25.03
N ILE A 621 0.55 -11.13 -24.46
CA ILE A 621 0.97 -9.97 -23.67
C ILE A 621 0.21 -9.99 -22.34
N GLN A 622 0.93 -9.96 -21.23
CA GLN A 622 0.35 -9.91 -19.89
C GLN A 622 0.46 -8.49 -19.34
N ILE A 623 -0.65 -7.97 -18.82
CA ILE A 623 -0.75 -6.66 -18.16
C ILE A 623 -1.25 -6.91 -16.74
N ASP A 624 -0.35 -6.82 -15.75
CA ASP A 624 -0.65 -7.21 -14.38
C ASP A 624 -1.30 -6.09 -13.58
N GLU A 625 -2.43 -6.38 -12.95
CA GLU A 625 -3.18 -5.42 -12.12
C GLU A 625 -3.42 -5.91 -10.67
N PRO A 626 -2.37 -6.23 -9.92
CA PRO A 626 -2.53 -6.66 -8.53
C PRO A 626 -3.15 -5.59 -7.62
N ALA A 627 -3.05 -4.31 -7.97
CA ALA A 627 -3.49 -3.21 -7.13
C ALA A 627 -4.97 -2.82 -7.31
N ILE A 628 -5.72 -3.40 -8.23
CA ILE A 628 -7.15 -3.04 -8.41
C ILE A 628 -7.94 -3.25 -7.11
N ARG A 629 -7.85 -4.42 -6.49
CA ARG A 629 -8.53 -4.71 -5.21
C ARG A 629 -8.00 -3.82 -4.09
N GLU A 630 -6.70 -3.57 -4.09
CA GLU A 630 -6.02 -2.79 -3.07
C GLU A 630 -6.34 -1.29 -3.11
N GLY A 631 -6.69 -0.78 -4.29
CA GLY A 631 -7.03 0.63 -4.52
C GLY A 631 -8.48 0.98 -4.22
N LEU A 632 -9.32 0.02 -3.80
CA LEU A 632 -10.72 0.29 -3.45
C LEU A 632 -10.81 1.38 -2.38
N PRO A 633 -11.73 2.34 -2.53
CA PRO A 633 -12.06 3.30 -1.48
C PRO A 633 -12.48 2.61 -0.18
N LEU A 634 -12.33 3.29 0.95
CA LEU A 634 -12.72 2.75 2.25
C LEU A 634 -14.23 2.53 2.37
N LYS A 635 -15.02 3.37 1.70
CA LYS A 635 -16.48 3.27 1.68
C LYS A 635 -16.94 2.44 0.49
N GLN A 636 -17.71 1.40 0.76
CA GLN A 636 -18.24 0.52 -0.27
C GLN A 636 -19.13 1.26 -1.27
N SER A 637 -19.83 2.29 -0.82
CA SER A 637 -20.64 3.17 -1.67
C SER A 637 -19.85 3.87 -2.79
N GLN A 638 -18.51 3.98 -2.67
CA GLN A 638 -17.63 4.60 -3.67
C GLN A 638 -16.94 3.58 -4.58
N TRP A 639 -17.12 2.27 -4.35
CA TRP A 639 -16.39 1.23 -5.08
C TRP A 639 -16.71 1.21 -6.56
N GLN A 640 -17.98 1.40 -6.93
CA GLN A 640 -18.37 1.32 -8.33
C GLN A 640 -17.71 2.41 -9.17
N GLU A 641 -17.69 3.65 -8.69
CA GLU A 641 -17.03 4.76 -9.38
C GLU A 641 -15.52 4.47 -9.59
N TYR A 642 -14.86 3.97 -8.54
CA TYR A 642 -13.45 3.56 -8.64
C TYR A 642 -13.25 2.44 -9.67
N LEU A 643 -14.05 1.38 -9.59
CA LEU A 643 -13.92 0.20 -10.45
C LEU A 643 -14.22 0.54 -11.92
N ASP A 644 -15.15 1.44 -12.19
CA ASP A 644 -15.50 1.87 -13.55
C ASP A 644 -14.29 2.49 -14.26
N TRP A 645 -13.60 3.45 -13.62
CA TRP A 645 -12.44 4.06 -14.26
C TRP A 645 -11.20 3.13 -14.24
N ALA A 646 -11.05 2.31 -13.23
CA ALA A 646 -9.94 1.36 -13.14
C ALA A 646 -10.01 0.30 -14.25
N VAL A 647 -11.18 -0.29 -14.45
CA VAL A 647 -11.47 -1.22 -15.56
C VAL A 647 -11.27 -0.54 -16.91
N LYS A 648 -11.78 0.67 -17.08
CA LYS A 648 -11.61 1.45 -18.31
C LYS A 648 -10.14 1.70 -18.63
N ALA A 649 -9.31 2.06 -17.64
CA ALA A 649 -7.88 2.29 -17.84
C ALA A 649 -7.15 1.02 -18.30
N PHE A 650 -7.44 -0.13 -17.68
CA PHE A 650 -6.92 -1.42 -18.15
C PHE A 650 -7.34 -1.71 -19.60
N LYS A 651 -8.61 -1.57 -19.91
CA LYS A 651 -9.17 -1.81 -21.25
C LYS A 651 -8.54 -0.92 -22.32
N ILE A 652 -8.26 0.36 -22.01
CA ILE A 652 -7.54 1.27 -22.90
C ILE A 652 -6.15 0.71 -23.22
N SER A 653 -5.41 0.22 -22.23
CA SER A 653 -4.10 -0.39 -22.41
C SER A 653 -4.17 -1.64 -23.30
N ALA A 654 -5.15 -2.51 -23.04
CA ALA A 654 -5.33 -3.80 -23.74
C ALA A 654 -5.90 -3.67 -25.15
N ALA A 655 -6.73 -2.66 -25.40
CA ALA A 655 -7.46 -2.50 -26.68
C ALA A 655 -6.57 -2.11 -27.88
N GLY A 656 -5.27 -1.88 -27.68
CA GLY A 656 -4.27 -1.79 -28.79
C GLY A 656 -3.95 -3.13 -29.44
N ALA A 657 -4.31 -4.26 -28.82
CA ALA A 657 -4.02 -5.59 -29.31
C ALA A 657 -5.04 -6.06 -30.35
N ALA A 658 -4.55 -6.64 -31.47
CA ALA A 658 -5.38 -7.28 -32.48
C ALA A 658 -6.09 -8.53 -31.91
N PRO A 659 -7.18 -9.00 -32.54
CA PRO A 659 -7.98 -10.13 -32.04
C PRO A 659 -7.18 -11.43 -31.81
N GLN A 660 -6.19 -11.73 -32.63
CA GLN A 660 -5.33 -12.91 -32.51
C GLN A 660 -4.23 -12.81 -31.44
N THR A 661 -3.99 -11.60 -30.89
CA THR A 661 -3.04 -11.37 -29.79
C THR A 661 -3.80 -11.61 -28.46
N GLN A 662 -3.31 -12.57 -27.68
CA GLN A 662 -3.94 -12.93 -26.40
C GLN A 662 -3.45 -12.00 -25.28
N ILE A 663 -4.38 -11.38 -24.56
CA ILE A 663 -4.11 -10.52 -23.41
C ILE A 663 -4.33 -11.31 -22.13
N HIS A 664 -3.26 -11.41 -21.33
CA HIS A 664 -3.31 -11.95 -19.97
C HIS A 664 -3.36 -10.83 -18.95
N THR A 665 -3.87 -11.14 -17.77
CA THR A 665 -3.69 -10.34 -16.56
C THR A 665 -3.40 -11.24 -15.37
N HIS A 666 -2.82 -10.67 -14.31
CA HIS A 666 -2.55 -11.37 -13.06
C HIS A 666 -3.03 -10.56 -11.87
N MET A 667 -3.62 -11.26 -10.90
CA MET A 667 -4.05 -10.69 -9.63
C MET A 667 -3.51 -11.50 -8.47
N CYS A 668 -2.81 -10.82 -7.56
CA CYS A 668 -2.28 -11.39 -6.32
C CYS A 668 -3.28 -11.28 -5.18
N TYR A 669 -3.24 -12.22 -4.22
CA TYR A 669 -3.81 -12.16 -2.86
C TYR A 669 -5.18 -11.49 -2.72
N SER A 670 -6.17 -11.81 -3.55
CA SER A 670 -7.42 -11.06 -3.55
C SER A 670 -8.63 -11.94 -3.26
N GLU A 671 -9.47 -11.51 -2.33
CA GLU A 671 -10.84 -12.00 -2.20
C GLU A 671 -11.69 -11.31 -3.27
N PHE A 672 -11.94 -11.98 -4.41
CA PHE A 672 -12.62 -11.40 -5.57
C PHE A 672 -14.15 -11.39 -5.46
N ASN A 673 -14.73 -12.07 -4.47
CA ASN A 673 -16.17 -12.26 -4.37
C ASN A 673 -16.99 -10.97 -4.54
N GLN A 674 -16.48 -9.85 -4.02
CA GLN A 674 -17.17 -8.56 -4.05
C GLN A 674 -16.94 -7.75 -5.34
N ILE A 675 -15.90 -8.08 -6.14
CA ILE A 675 -15.52 -7.32 -7.35
C ILE A 675 -15.42 -8.21 -8.59
N ILE A 676 -15.92 -9.45 -8.54
CA ILE A 676 -15.79 -10.42 -9.64
C ILE A 676 -16.38 -9.90 -10.96
N ALA A 677 -17.48 -9.15 -10.91
CA ALA A 677 -18.07 -8.53 -12.09
C ALA A 677 -17.12 -7.53 -12.76
N SER A 678 -16.42 -6.72 -11.96
CA SER A 678 -15.43 -5.75 -12.47
C SER A 678 -14.16 -6.46 -12.96
N VAL A 679 -13.77 -7.57 -12.33
CA VAL A 679 -12.67 -8.43 -12.82
C VAL A 679 -13.00 -9.00 -14.20
N ALA A 680 -14.23 -9.48 -14.39
CA ALA A 680 -14.69 -9.97 -15.70
C ALA A 680 -14.77 -8.82 -16.73
N ALA A 681 -15.15 -7.61 -16.30
CA ALA A 681 -15.24 -6.43 -17.15
C ALA A 681 -13.89 -5.93 -17.68
N LEU A 682 -12.74 -6.37 -17.11
CA LEU A 682 -11.42 -6.12 -17.70
C LEU A 682 -11.30 -6.68 -19.11
N ASP A 683 -12.07 -7.71 -19.44
CA ASP A 683 -12.07 -8.39 -20.74
C ASP A 683 -10.69 -8.93 -21.16
N ALA A 684 -9.86 -9.32 -20.18
CA ALA A 684 -8.63 -10.06 -20.42
C ALA A 684 -8.97 -11.48 -20.94
N ASP A 685 -8.23 -11.95 -21.93
CA ASP A 685 -8.46 -13.27 -22.52
C ASP A 685 -8.15 -14.38 -21.51
N VAL A 686 -7.12 -14.21 -20.70
CA VAL A 686 -6.73 -15.12 -19.61
C VAL A 686 -6.46 -14.34 -18.33
N ILE A 687 -7.02 -14.79 -17.21
CA ILE A 687 -6.67 -14.29 -15.88
C ILE A 687 -5.89 -15.34 -15.09
N THR A 688 -4.74 -14.99 -14.56
CA THR A 688 -4.01 -15.82 -13.59
C THR A 688 -4.24 -15.30 -12.18
N ILE A 689 -4.49 -16.22 -11.24
CA ILE A 689 -4.83 -15.89 -9.85
C ILE A 689 -4.06 -16.77 -8.88
N GLU A 690 -3.76 -16.27 -7.69
CA GLU A 690 -3.15 -17.03 -6.62
C GLU A 690 -4.20 -17.86 -5.87
N THR A 691 -4.12 -19.16 -5.96
CA THR A 691 -5.10 -20.11 -5.37
C THR A 691 -4.46 -21.19 -4.52
N SER A 692 -3.15 -21.34 -4.55
CA SER A 692 -2.46 -22.45 -3.88
C SER A 692 -2.70 -22.51 -2.36
N ARG A 693 -2.85 -21.37 -1.70
CA ARG A 693 -3.14 -21.29 -0.24
C ARG A 693 -4.59 -21.51 0.12
N SER A 694 -5.51 -21.20 -0.79
CA SER A 694 -6.95 -21.35 -0.57
C SER A 694 -7.49 -22.72 -0.97
N ASP A 695 -6.63 -23.64 -1.36
CA ASP A 695 -7.02 -24.96 -1.88
C ASP A 695 -8.11 -24.85 -2.97
N MET A 696 -7.92 -23.93 -3.91
CA MET A 696 -8.85 -23.59 -5.01
C MET A 696 -10.22 -23.03 -4.57
N ASP A 697 -10.45 -22.78 -3.31
CA ASP A 697 -11.77 -22.28 -2.84
C ASP A 697 -12.14 -20.92 -3.48
N LEU A 698 -11.16 -20.13 -3.87
CA LEU A 698 -11.37 -18.88 -4.59
C LEU A 698 -12.10 -19.07 -5.92
N LEU A 699 -11.92 -20.22 -6.58
CA LEU A 699 -12.60 -20.53 -7.84
C LEU A 699 -14.13 -20.67 -7.72
N LYS A 700 -14.67 -20.87 -6.53
CA LYS A 700 -16.12 -20.88 -6.30
C LYS A 700 -16.79 -19.54 -6.66
N ALA A 701 -16.08 -18.41 -6.50
CA ALA A 701 -16.58 -17.13 -6.95
C ALA A 701 -16.69 -17.05 -8.48
N PHE A 702 -15.75 -17.62 -9.19
CA PHE A 702 -15.75 -17.66 -10.65
C PHE A 702 -16.81 -18.61 -11.21
N GLU A 703 -17.06 -19.74 -10.53
CA GLU A 703 -18.17 -20.64 -10.86
C GLU A 703 -19.52 -19.94 -10.66
N ALA A 704 -19.76 -19.38 -9.48
CA ALA A 704 -21.02 -18.70 -9.16
C ALA A 704 -21.33 -17.53 -10.08
N PHE A 705 -20.31 -16.81 -10.55
CA PHE A 705 -20.41 -15.71 -11.50
C PHE A 705 -20.51 -16.20 -12.96
N ALA A 706 -20.20 -17.47 -13.26
CA ALA A 706 -20.05 -18.02 -14.62
C ALA A 706 -19.02 -17.22 -15.44
N TYR A 707 -17.80 -17.03 -14.88
CA TYR A 707 -16.71 -16.27 -15.53
C TYR A 707 -16.47 -16.77 -16.96
N PRO A 708 -16.49 -15.88 -17.98
CA PRO A 708 -16.56 -16.32 -19.37
C PRO A 708 -15.23 -16.73 -20.00
N ASN A 709 -14.10 -16.16 -19.51
CA ASN A 709 -12.80 -16.27 -20.18
C ASN A 709 -11.93 -17.38 -19.54
N GLU A 710 -10.65 -17.47 -19.95
CA GLU A 710 -9.74 -18.51 -19.44
C GLU A 710 -9.16 -18.11 -18.07
N ILE A 711 -8.84 -19.11 -17.25
CA ILE A 711 -8.32 -18.94 -15.89
C ILE A 711 -7.09 -19.80 -15.66
N GLY A 712 -6.03 -19.21 -15.12
CA GLY A 712 -4.83 -19.92 -14.64
C GLY A 712 -4.76 -19.88 -13.11
N PRO A 713 -5.30 -20.89 -12.40
CA PRO A 713 -5.15 -20.98 -10.96
C PRO A 713 -3.71 -21.36 -10.60
N GLY A 714 -3.12 -20.68 -9.61
CA GLY A 714 -1.80 -21.00 -9.09
C GLY A 714 -1.78 -22.33 -8.36
N VAL A 715 -0.79 -23.17 -8.65
CA VAL A 715 -0.62 -24.51 -8.07
C VAL A 715 0.63 -24.67 -7.20
N TYR A 716 1.43 -23.61 -7.08
CA TYR A 716 2.64 -23.60 -6.26
C TYR A 716 2.70 -22.33 -5.41
N ASP A 717 2.58 -22.47 -4.09
CA ASP A 717 2.77 -21.40 -3.12
C ASP A 717 4.26 -21.06 -3.00
N ILE A 718 4.66 -19.95 -3.61
CA ILE A 718 6.05 -19.48 -3.59
C ILE A 718 6.48 -18.99 -2.20
N HIS A 719 5.58 -18.78 -1.26
CA HIS A 719 5.90 -18.37 0.12
C HIS A 719 6.17 -19.57 1.04
N SER A 720 5.76 -20.77 0.60
CA SER A 720 6.09 -22.02 1.30
C SER A 720 7.45 -22.55 0.84
N PRO A 721 8.30 -23.07 1.74
CA PRO A 721 9.52 -23.78 1.36
C PRO A 721 9.22 -25.17 0.73
N ASN A 722 7.97 -25.63 0.81
CA ASN A 722 7.56 -26.93 0.34
C ASN A 722 7.37 -26.91 -1.18
N ILE A 723 7.94 -27.90 -1.87
CA ILE A 723 7.74 -28.11 -3.29
C ILE A 723 6.54 -29.07 -3.42
N PRO A 724 5.43 -28.66 -4.10
CA PRO A 724 4.29 -29.55 -4.28
C PRO A 724 4.70 -30.74 -5.16
N ASP A 725 4.22 -31.93 -4.82
CA ASP A 725 4.39 -33.13 -5.64
C ASP A 725 3.37 -33.14 -6.80
N VAL A 726 3.58 -34.08 -7.73
CA VAL A 726 2.74 -34.23 -8.93
C VAL A 726 1.29 -34.58 -8.57
N ASP A 727 1.08 -35.39 -7.55
CA ASP A 727 -0.26 -35.83 -7.13
C ASP A 727 -1.04 -34.69 -6.53
N THR A 728 -0.38 -33.85 -5.69
CA THR A 728 -0.97 -32.62 -5.14
C THR A 728 -1.41 -31.64 -6.23
N ILE A 729 -0.54 -31.39 -7.23
CA ILE A 729 -0.87 -30.48 -8.34
C ILE A 729 -2.02 -31.07 -9.18
N THR A 730 -1.98 -32.37 -9.47
CA THR A 730 -3.04 -33.02 -10.21
C THR A 730 -4.38 -32.93 -9.51
N ALA A 731 -4.42 -33.17 -8.20
CA ALA A 731 -5.63 -33.03 -7.39
C ALA A 731 -6.18 -31.59 -7.37
N LEU A 732 -5.30 -30.58 -7.28
CA LEU A 732 -5.71 -29.17 -7.34
C LEU A 732 -6.38 -28.81 -8.68
N ILE A 733 -5.80 -29.24 -9.80
CA ILE A 733 -6.37 -28.97 -11.13
C ILE A 733 -7.64 -29.79 -11.37
N ASP A 734 -7.70 -31.05 -10.91
CA ASP A 734 -8.94 -31.85 -10.96
C ASP A 734 -10.07 -31.17 -10.19
N LYS A 735 -9.77 -30.60 -9.01
CA LYS A 735 -10.72 -29.79 -8.23
C LYS A 735 -11.14 -28.54 -9.01
N ALA A 736 -10.21 -27.81 -9.61
CA ALA A 736 -10.52 -26.66 -10.46
C ALA A 736 -11.42 -27.04 -11.64
N ALA A 737 -11.20 -28.20 -12.27
CA ALA A 737 -11.97 -28.69 -13.41
C ALA A 737 -13.41 -29.09 -13.03
N THR A 738 -13.73 -29.26 -11.76
CA THR A 738 -15.12 -29.40 -11.30
C THR A 738 -15.92 -28.11 -11.32
N LEU A 739 -15.23 -26.98 -11.30
CA LEU A 739 -15.82 -25.63 -11.20
C LEU A 739 -15.73 -24.87 -12.53
N ILE A 740 -14.67 -25.09 -13.30
CA ILE A 740 -14.36 -24.38 -14.56
C ILE A 740 -14.14 -25.41 -15.66
N PRO A 741 -14.71 -25.22 -16.87
CA PRO A 741 -14.47 -26.12 -18.01
C PRO A 741 -12.97 -26.26 -18.27
N ILE A 742 -12.54 -27.52 -18.48
CA ILE A 742 -11.12 -27.87 -18.59
C ILE A 742 -10.42 -27.17 -19.77
N GLU A 743 -11.16 -26.84 -20.81
CA GLU A 743 -10.68 -26.16 -22.01
C GLU A 743 -10.32 -24.70 -21.73
N ARG A 744 -10.77 -24.15 -20.58
CA ARG A 744 -10.49 -22.77 -20.15
C ARG A 744 -9.46 -22.70 -19.02
N LEU A 745 -8.88 -23.83 -18.60
CA LEU A 745 -7.89 -23.87 -17.53
C LEU A 745 -6.46 -23.81 -18.06
N TRP A 746 -5.65 -22.97 -17.42
CA TRP A 746 -4.20 -22.93 -17.52
C TRP A 746 -3.56 -23.53 -16.26
N ILE A 747 -2.28 -23.85 -16.32
CA ILE A 747 -1.49 -24.30 -15.16
C ILE A 747 -0.29 -23.38 -14.98
N ASN A 748 -0.21 -22.72 -13.84
CA ASN A 748 0.86 -21.78 -13.48
C ASN A 748 1.17 -21.84 -11.97
N PRO A 749 2.37 -21.42 -11.54
CA PRO A 749 2.63 -21.16 -10.12
C PRO A 749 1.92 -19.88 -9.67
N ASP A 750 1.89 -19.61 -8.35
CA ASP A 750 1.64 -18.27 -7.83
C ASP A 750 2.77 -17.31 -8.25
N CYS A 751 2.57 -15.99 -8.12
CA CYS A 751 3.56 -15.00 -8.53
C CYS A 751 4.74 -14.93 -7.56
N GLY A 752 5.90 -14.40 -8.04
CA GLY A 752 7.03 -14.08 -7.18
C GLY A 752 8.14 -15.13 -7.11
N LEU A 753 8.34 -15.96 -8.12
CA LEU A 753 9.47 -16.87 -8.24
C LEU A 753 10.83 -16.19 -8.04
N LYS A 754 10.93 -14.86 -8.23
CA LYS A 754 12.13 -14.05 -7.96
C LYS A 754 12.64 -14.15 -6.52
N THR A 755 11.81 -14.56 -5.57
CA THR A 755 12.16 -14.72 -4.16
C THR A 755 12.72 -16.09 -3.83
N ARG A 756 12.62 -17.04 -4.75
CA ARG A 756 13.09 -18.42 -4.63
C ARG A 756 14.50 -18.58 -5.20
N ASN A 757 15.09 -19.76 -4.99
CA ASN A 757 16.29 -20.19 -5.70
C ASN A 757 15.93 -21.09 -6.89
N TRP A 758 16.88 -21.27 -7.83
CA TRP A 758 16.66 -22.10 -9.00
C TRP A 758 16.37 -23.56 -8.70
N THR A 759 16.96 -24.14 -7.67
CA THR A 759 16.76 -25.56 -7.29
C THR A 759 15.30 -25.83 -6.93
N GLU A 760 14.71 -24.98 -6.08
CA GLU A 760 13.30 -25.09 -5.70
C GLU A 760 12.37 -24.82 -6.89
N THR A 761 12.68 -23.77 -7.65
CA THR A 761 11.89 -23.38 -8.82
C THR A 761 11.84 -24.47 -9.88
N GLU A 762 13.00 -25.03 -10.27
CA GLU A 762 13.05 -26.10 -11.26
C GLU A 762 12.32 -27.34 -10.81
N ALA A 763 12.47 -27.76 -9.53
CA ALA A 763 11.78 -28.92 -9.02
C ALA A 763 10.24 -28.73 -9.02
N ALA A 764 9.75 -27.57 -8.59
CA ALA A 764 8.31 -27.28 -8.60
C ALA A 764 7.75 -27.21 -10.03
N LEU A 765 8.42 -26.55 -10.96
CA LEU A 765 7.99 -26.44 -12.35
C LEU A 765 8.08 -27.80 -13.09
N THR A 766 9.05 -28.67 -12.75
CA THR A 766 9.11 -30.04 -13.28
C THR A 766 7.86 -30.83 -12.87
N ASN A 767 7.48 -30.77 -11.59
CA ASN A 767 6.28 -31.42 -11.09
C ASN A 767 5.02 -30.84 -11.74
N MET A 768 4.96 -29.53 -11.94
CA MET A 768 3.85 -28.84 -12.60
C MET A 768 3.67 -29.30 -14.05
N VAL A 769 4.73 -29.35 -14.84
CA VAL A 769 4.67 -29.84 -16.25
C VAL A 769 4.33 -31.32 -16.31
N THR A 770 4.87 -32.13 -15.40
CA THR A 770 4.53 -33.56 -15.31
C THR A 770 3.05 -33.76 -15.02
N ALA A 771 2.50 -33.01 -14.05
CA ALA A 771 1.05 -33.07 -13.76
C ALA A 771 0.22 -32.62 -14.96
N ALA A 772 0.64 -31.59 -15.70
CA ALA A 772 -0.04 -31.15 -16.91
C ALA A 772 -0.11 -32.29 -17.98
N HIS A 773 0.97 -33.00 -18.19
CA HIS A 773 0.99 -34.14 -19.12
C HIS A 773 0.02 -35.28 -18.71
N ILE A 774 0.03 -35.64 -17.43
CA ILE A 774 -0.89 -36.67 -16.89
C ILE A 774 -2.35 -36.26 -17.08
N LEU A 775 -2.66 -34.99 -16.76
CA LEU A 775 -4.01 -34.46 -16.90
C LEU A 775 -4.45 -34.37 -18.36
N ARG A 776 -3.59 -33.97 -19.29
CA ARG A 776 -3.86 -33.97 -20.72
C ARG A 776 -4.22 -35.40 -21.24
N GLU A 777 -3.44 -36.39 -20.85
CA GLU A 777 -3.75 -37.80 -21.20
C GLU A 777 -5.08 -38.28 -20.61
N LYS A 778 -5.37 -37.93 -19.35
CA LYS A 778 -6.61 -38.25 -18.67
C LYS A 778 -7.83 -37.69 -19.39
N TYR A 779 -7.80 -36.36 -19.66
CA TYR A 779 -8.95 -35.68 -20.26
C TYR A 779 -9.12 -35.94 -21.75
N HIS A 780 -8.05 -36.24 -22.51
CA HIS A 780 -8.17 -36.74 -23.89
C HIS A 780 -8.89 -38.06 -23.96
N LYS A 781 -8.66 -38.99 -23.03
CA LYS A 781 -9.36 -40.30 -22.99
C LYS A 781 -10.84 -40.11 -22.62
N VAL A 782 -11.18 -39.19 -21.76
CA VAL A 782 -12.58 -38.91 -21.39
C VAL A 782 -13.36 -38.30 -22.55
N ASN A 783 -12.76 -37.36 -23.31
CA ASN A 783 -13.41 -36.74 -24.47
C ASN A 783 -13.48 -37.68 -25.70
N ALA A 784 -12.71 -38.77 -25.74
CA ALA A 784 -12.73 -39.78 -26.81
C ALA A 784 -13.67 -40.95 -26.50
N ALA A 785 -14.18 -41.08 -25.29
CA ALA A 785 -15.13 -42.12 -24.85
C ALA A 785 -16.58 -41.60 -24.82
#